data_cdb5d3629b3bdca0ea327bb1b4dd1e6e
#
_entry.id   cdb5d3629b3bdca0ea327bb1b4dd1e6e
#
_cell.length_a   1.000
_cell.length_b   1.000
_cell.length_c   1.000
_cell.angle_alpha   90.00
_cell.angle_beta   90.00
_cell.angle_gamma   90.00
#
_symmetry.space_group_name_H-M   'P 1'
#
loop_
_entity.id
_entity.type
_entity.pdbx_description
1 polymer ?
#
loop_
_entity_poly.entity_id
_entity_poly.type
_entity_poly.pdbx_seq_one_letter_code
_entity_poly.pdbx_strand_id
1 'polypeptide(L)'
;MRHFTRLLLLIVLPAALMLSCSTKKNTAQTRRWHAFTARFNTYFNGHEAFVAGEKAKQEGHTDDFTELLPVFYVSQEKSRTLGKTNYETAIAKCQKAIQLHSIKKRPQVSASKRQNPKTRAYLQRKEFNPFLKHAWLLMGQAQFEKGEFLEAATTFAYISRLYAAEPLVAAEARLWLARCYSQTSWFYDAEEALSRVRRDSTTRRLLRQADVTQADMLLRQGRLQEALPYLQRTARYARPKVQKARMYYLLGQVNHRLGQRDAAYKALRKCERLSPPFQLAFNARILQTEVLAQDARSERKMITRLKRMARQENNKDYLDQVYFALGNIYMVQKDTAQAIAAYEKGRAKGTRSGVEKGMLLLRLAEVYWEQRRFSLAQKCYTEALGMIDKTRSGYEQATHRSKVLDKLVPHTEAIHLQDSLLALAVMSEADRNAAIDRQIEILKRKEAEEKRARADSAAQARAAQNGQGNNDRTGGDNPQQNTSQKKDGAWYFYNPMLVMQGKQDFKKYWGKRANEDNWRRSDKSVVRLDDEEGFDYAADDSLQAAADSLQQHTDEEEDKGHAEAADDPHKREYYMAQIPFSPEAKAEAHAVLSESLFAAGIIEKDDLADFPLAEQTLQRLVRSYPDFEQRGDAFYHLFLLYSRWGRHSEATAMRDSLAWLYPQHEQTPVITAPDFEYRARFGREIEDSLYTLTYKAYRARQNAQVAAYYAESTDSWPKGANRPKFMLLHVLSRLHTADAKTLAAELRELLQQYPESDVSEMAGMLAKGLEAGRQIGTGTFDIGSLWSRRTATADSTMAGALAAQQFTAERTTPFACVIAYPTDSLDTNTLLYEMAHFNFSTFVVRGFDMQVQHEQGLSQFAVTGFQSYDEAHAYAQRLYAAPHLRPLLSKARLVLISANNLKLLGTRFSYDDYKRFFDEHFAPIEPDPSLPIEQQAPVKQIYEDELTPEQLQQLQQKKEDTDDDDEGEWY
;
A
#
# COMPACT_ATOMS: atom_id res chain seq x y z
N MET A 1 -57.58 36.99 -39.67
CA MET A 1 -57.78 36.47 -38.32
C MET A 1 -57.30 35.03 -38.10
N ARG A 2 -57.66 34.06 -38.94
CA ARG A 2 -57.27 32.61 -38.73
C ARG A 2 -55.76 32.38 -38.75
N HIS A 3 -54.93 33.12 -39.47
CA HIS A 3 -53.47 32.99 -39.45
C HIS A 3 -52.83 33.61 -38.25
N PHE A 4 -53.34 34.71 -37.72
CA PHE A 4 -52.88 35.40 -36.55
C PHE A 4 -53.14 34.58 -35.26
N THR A 5 -54.32 33.93 -35.19
CA THR A 5 -54.61 33.02 -34.10
C THR A 5 -53.77 31.72 -34.11
N ARG A 6 -53.43 31.21 -35.30
CA ARG A 6 -52.48 30.08 -35.40
C ARG A 6 -51.04 30.47 -35.02
N LEU A 7 -50.61 31.65 -35.40
CA LEU A 7 -49.29 32.15 -35.02
C LEU A 7 -49.20 32.45 -33.54
N LEU A 8 -50.28 33.02 -32.96
CA LEU A 8 -50.38 33.27 -31.52
C LEU A 8 -50.39 31.95 -30.74
N LEU A 9 -51.09 30.94 -31.22
CA LEU A 9 -51.12 29.57 -30.62
C LEU A 9 -49.74 28.92 -30.71
N LEU A 10 -48.98 29.11 -31.81
CA LEU A 10 -47.63 28.60 -31.98
C LEU A 10 -46.59 29.28 -31.08
N ILE A 11 -46.81 30.53 -30.65
CA ILE A 11 -45.96 31.26 -29.72
C ILE A 11 -46.38 31.09 -28.27
N VAL A 12 -47.69 31.13 -27.99
CA VAL A 12 -48.26 31.02 -26.64
C VAL A 12 -48.12 29.57 -26.08
N LEU A 13 -48.24 28.56 -26.95
CA LEU A 13 -48.10 27.15 -26.51
C LEU A 13 -46.68 26.82 -26.03
N PRO A 14 -45.57 27.17 -26.73
CA PRO A 14 -44.22 26.96 -26.21
C PRO A 14 -43.89 27.89 -25.05
N ALA A 15 -44.39 29.14 -25.00
CA ALA A 15 -44.22 30.05 -23.88
C ALA A 15 -44.96 29.53 -22.62
N ALA A 16 -46.16 28.99 -22.74
CA ALA A 16 -46.86 28.32 -21.64
C ALA A 16 -46.14 27.03 -21.17
N LEU A 17 -45.48 26.29 -22.07
CA LEU A 17 -44.65 25.15 -21.73
C LEU A 17 -43.41 25.55 -20.96
N MET A 18 -42.81 26.73 -21.29
CA MET A 18 -41.63 27.23 -20.57
C MET A 18 -41.98 27.70 -19.13
N LEU A 19 -43.17 28.21 -18.89
CA LEU A 19 -43.61 28.63 -17.55
C LEU A 19 -43.96 27.49 -16.61
N SER A 20 -44.05 26.25 -17.14
CA SER A 20 -44.36 25.04 -16.38
C SER A 20 -43.15 24.32 -15.79
N CYS A 21 -41.94 24.73 -16.14
CA CYS A 21 -40.66 23.98 -15.85
C CYS A 21 -39.98 24.37 -14.54
N SER A 22 -40.65 24.95 -13.58
CA SER A 22 -40.05 25.35 -12.30
C SER A 22 -40.13 24.23 -11.26
N THR A 23 -38.97 23.81 -10.71
CA THR A 23 -38.86 22.91 -9.55
C THR A 23 -39.51 23.45 -8.28
N LYS A 24 -39.78 24.79 -8.22
CA LYS A 24 -40.46 25.44 -7.11
C LYS A 24 -41.97 25.11 -7.05
N LYS A 25 -42.58 24.55 -8.13
CA LYS A 25 -43.94 24.07 -8.19
C LYS A 25 -44.00 22.54 -8.12
N ASN A 26 -44.86 21.98 -7.25
CA ASN A 26 -45.07 20.53 -7.16
C ASN A 26 -46.45 20.16 -7.65
N THR A 27 -46.63 20.03 -8.96
CA THR A 27 -47.86 19.55 -9.62
C THR A 27 -47.58 18.18 -10.28
N ALA A 28 -48.63 17.41 -10.62
CA ALA A 28 -48.44 16.15 -11.32
C ALA A 28 -47.72 16.32 -12.67
N GLN A 29 -47.96 17.46 -13.33
CA GLN A 29 -47.36 17.80 -14.61
C GLN A 29 -45.86 18.12 -14.48
N THR A 30 -45.47 18.97 -13.46
CA THR A 30 -44.03 19.25 -13.20
C THR A 30 -43.26 18.01 -12.79
N ARG A 31 -43.85 17.13 -11.93
CA ARG A 31 -43.20 15.86 -11.57
C ARG A 31 -42.94 14.95 -12.79
N ARG A 32 -43.96 14.80 -13.68
CA ARG A 32 -43.78 14.00 -14.92
C ARG A 32 -42.72 14.60 -15.84
N TRP A 33 -42.72 15.90 -16.02
CA TRP A 33 -41.79 16.62 -16.87
C TRP A 33 -40.37 16.48 -16.36
N HIS A 34 -40.10 16.78 -15.08
CA HIS A 34 -38.78 16.65 -14.50
C HIS A 34 -38.32 15.19 -14.42
N ALA A 35 -39.20 14.23 -14.21
CA ALA A 35 -38.87 12.81 -14.26
C ALA A 35 -38.45 12.38 -15.68
N PHE A 36 -39.20 12.81 -16.68
CA PHE A 36 -38.91 12.50 -18.09
C PHE A 36 -37.58 13.13 -18.53
N THR A 37 -37.38 14.42 -18.28
CA THR A 37 -36.18 15.13 -18.69
C THR A 37 -34.94 14.61 -17.95
N ALA A 38 -35.04 14.33 -16.67
CA ALA A 38 -33.96 13.74 -15.90
C ALA A 38 -33.55 12.37 -16.48
N ARG A 39 -34.55 11.53 -16.85
CA ARG A 39 -34.32 10.19 -17.37
C ARG A 39 -33.61 10.18 -18.73
N PHE A 40 -34.15 10.92 -19.69
CA PHE A 40 -33.77 10.80 -21.10
C PHE A 40 -32.70 11.80 -21.55
N ASN A 41 -32.20 12.64 -20.67
CA ASN A 41 -31.10 13.56 -20.95
C ASN A 41 -29.90 13.30 -20.07
N THR A 42 -29.87 13.92 -18.89
CA THR A 42 -28.68 13.87 -18.02
C THR A 42 -28.39 12.51 -17.44
N TYR A 43 -29.40 11.80 -16.92
CA TYR A 43 -29.22 10.46 -16.37
C TYR A 43 -28.80 9.45 -17.43
N PHE A 44 -29.45 9.48 -18.62
CA PHE A 44 -29.12 8.54 -19.70
C PHE A 44 -27.63 8.63 -20.05
N ASN A 45 -27.10 9.83 -20.26
CA ASN A 45 -25.68 10.03 -20.55
C ASN A 45 -24.77 9.60 -19.38
N GLY A 46 -25.22 9.80 -18.14
CA GLY A 46 -24.50 9.31 -16.96
C GLY A 46 -24.50 7.79 -16.86
N HIS A 47 -25.60 7.15 -17.20
CA HIS A 47 -25.72 5.69 -17.22
C HIS A 47 -24.85 5.05 -18.31
N GLU A 48 -24.83 5.63 -19.51
CA GLU A 48 -23.97 5.16 -20.60
C GLU A 48 -22.48 5.29 -20.22
N ALA A 49 -22.10 6.41 -19.60
CA ALA A 49 -20.75 6.58 -19.08
C ALA A 49 -20.41 5.52 -18.00
N PHE A 50 -21.35 5.24 -17.09
CA PHE A 50 -21.17 4.19 -16.07
C PHE A 50 -20.98 2.80 -16.71
N VAL A 51 -21.81 2.44 -17.67
CA VAL A 51 -21.70 1.15 -18.39
C VAL A 51 -20.37 1.06 -19.15
N ALA A 52 -19.92 2.15 -19.77
CA ALA A 52 -18.62 2.20 -20.42
C ALA A 52 -17.46 2.01 -19.41
N GLY A 53 -17.59 2.59 -18.21
CA GLY A 53 -16.65 2.38 -17.10
C GLY A 53 -16.60 0.93 -16.63
N GLU A 54 -17.75 0.30 -16.44
CA GLU A 54 -17.88 -1.13 -16.11
C GLU A 54 -17.23 -2.04 -17.17
N LYS A 55 -17.45 -1.73 -18.45
CA LYS A 55 -16.84 -2.46 -19.55
C LYS A 55 -15.32 -2.31 -19.52
N ALA A 56 -14.81 -1.08 -19.42
CA ALA A 56 -13.37 -0.82 -19.32
C ALA A 56 -12.74 -1.54 -18.13
N LYS A 57 -13.41 -1.57 -16.98
CA LYS A 57 -12.96 -2.31 -15.79
C LYS A 57 -12.93 -3.81 -16.03
N GLN A 58 -13.97 -4.39 -16.63
CA GLN A 58 -14.01 -5.83 -16.92
C GLN A 58 -12.96 -6.27 -17.95
N GLU A 59 -12.65 -5.42 -18.95
CA GLU A 59 -11.66 -5.70 -19.98
C GLU A 59 -10.23 -5.50 -19.49
N GLY A 60 -9.99 -4.49 -18.63
CA GLY A 60 -8.66 -4.17 -18.11
C GLY A 60 -8.27 -4.90 -16.84
N HIS A 61 -9.23 -5.51 -16.13
CA HIS A 61 -8.95 -6.21 -14.88
C HIS A 61 -8.21 -7.53 -15.11
N THR A 62 -7.12 -7.73 -14.38
CA THR A 62 -6.37 -8.96 -14.32
C THR A 62 -6.47 -9.56 -12.92
N ASP A 63 -7.00 -10.79 -12.83
CA ASP A 63 -7.07 -11.53 -11.58
C ASP A 63 -5.69 -12.00 -11.12
N ASP A 64 -5.37 -11.82 -9.84
CA ASP A 64 -4.22 -12.47 -9.19
C ASP A 64 -4.68 -13.83 -8.63
N PHE A 65 -4.29 -14.90 -9.32
CA PHE A 65 -4.66 -16.28 -8.96
C PHE A 65 -3.84 -16.84 -7.80
N THR A 66 -2.82 -16.16 -7.37
CA THR A 66 -1.95 -16.56 -6.24
C THR A 66 -2.58 -16.21 -4.89
N GLU A 67 -3.57 -15.31 -4.88
CA GLU A 67 -4.36 -14.95 -3.72
C GLU A 67 -5.83 -15.37 -3.86
N LEU A 68 -6.63 -15.18 -2.81
CA LEU A 68 -8.09 -15.33 -2.93
C LEU A 68 -8.62 -14.26 -3.88
N LEU A 69 -9.35 -14.69 -4.92
CA LEU A 69 -9.96 -13.75 -5.82
C LEU A 69 -10.95 -12.85 -5.06
N PRO A 70 -10.93 -11.53 -5.28
CA PRO A 70 -11.91 -10.65 -4.67
C PRO A 70 -13.30 -10.88 -5.28
N VAL A 71 -14.32 -10.69 -4.48
CA VAL A 71 -15.72 -10.76 -4.95
C VAL A 71 -15.99 -9.60 -5.92
N PHE A 72 -15.54 -8.40 -5.59
CA PHE A 72 -15.65 -7.19 -6.41
C PHE A 72 -14.28 -6.83 -7.00
N TYR A 73 -14.25 -6.45 -8.28
CA TYR A 73 -13.00 -6.01 -8.95
C TYR A 73 -12.35 -4.81 -8.27
N VAL A 74 -13.16 -3.86 -7.80
CA VAL A 74 -12.72 -2.63 -7.14
C VAL A 74 -11.97 -2.88 -5.82
N SER A 75 -12.07 -4.08 -5.25
CA SER A 75 -11.32 -4.44 -4.03
C SER A 75 -9.81 -4.46 -4.27
N GLN A 76 -9.35 -4.71 -5.50
CA GLN A 76 -7.95 -4.59 -5.88
C GLN A 76 -7.64 -3.14 -6.25
N GLU A 77 -6.59 -2.58 -5.68
CA GLU A 77 -6.19 -1.18 -5.86
C GLU A 77 -5.94 -0.83 -7.33
N LYS A 78 -5.23 -1.70 -8.06
CA LYS A 78 -4.96 -1.55 -9.51
C LYS A 78 -6.24 -1.42 -10.34
N SER A 79 -7.35 -2.02 -9.91
CA SER A 79 -8.61 -1.98 -10.63
C SER A 79 -9.43 -0.71 -10.37
N ARG A 80 -9.07 0.09 -9.37
CA ARG A 80 -9.74 1.38 -9.07
C ARG A 80 -9.47 2.44 -10.11
N THR A 81 -8.32 2.37 -10.79
CA THR A 81 -7.97 3.31 -11.86
C THR A 81 -8.68 3.02 -13.17
N LEU A 82 -9.17 1.78 -13.37
CA LEU A 82 -9.84 1.36 -14.60
C LEU A 82 -11.21 2.01 -14.73
N GLY A 83 -11.44 2.69 -15.84
CA GLY A 83 -12.70 3.39 -16.13
C GLY A 83 -12.93 4.67 -15.31
N LYS A 84 -11.92 5.20 -14.61
CA LYS A 84 -12.04 6.35 -13.69
C LYS A 84 -12.74 7.56 -14.34
N THR A 85 -12.31 8.00 -15.51
CA THR A 85 -12.90 9.12 -16.25
C THR A 85 -14.37 8.91 -16.62
N ASN A 86 -14.73 7.66 -16.92
CA ASN A 86 -16.12 7.30 -17.20
C ASN A 86 -17.00 7.42 -15.96
N TYR A 87 -16.51 6.96 -14.80
CA TYR A 87 -17.23 7.10 -13.53
C TYR A 87 -17.33 8.56 -13.10
N GLU A 88 -16.29 9.38 -13.29
CA GLU A 88 -16.33 10.83 -13.05
C GLU A 88 -17.39 11.53 -13.91
N THR A 89 -17.47 11.16 -15.18
CA THR A 89 -18.51 11.64 -16.10
C THR A 89 -19.91 11.23 -15.59
N ALA A 90 -20.08 9.98 -15.15
CA ALA A 90 -21.33 9.48 -14.60
C ALA A 90 -21.75 10.27 -13.35
N ILE A 91 -20.82 10.51 -12.41
CA ILE A 91 -21.04 11.30 -11.19
C ILE A 91 -21.48 12.73 -11.55
N ALA A 92 -20.74 13.43 -12.42
CA ALA A 92 -21.05 14.79 -12.83
C ALA A 92 -22.43 14.89 -13.50
N LYS A 93 -22.80 13.92 -14.35
CA LYS A 93 -24.12 13.88 -14.98
C LYS A 93 -25.24 13.61 -13.98
N CYS A 94 -25.01 12.72 -13.02
CA CYS A 94 -25.97 12.45 -11.93
C CYS A 94 -26.16 13.68 -11.02
N GLN A 95 -25.06 14.35 -10.63
CA GLN A 95 -25.12 15.61 -9.86
C GLN A 95 -25.94 16.66 -10.60
N LYS A 96 -25.67 16.84 -11.90
CA LYS A 96 -26.44 17.77 -12.74
C LYS A 96 -27.93 17.40 -12.80
N ALA A 97 -28.26 16.10 -12.91
CA ALA A 97 -29.64 15.65 -12.89
C ALA A 97 -30.35 15.98 -11.56
N ILE A 98 -29.65 15.78 -10.44
CA ILE A 98 -30.14 16.07 -9.10
C ILE A 98 -30.36 17.57 -8.92
N GLN A 99 -29.41 18.40 -9.30
CA GLN A 99 -29.49 19.86 -9.18
C GLN A 99 -30.65 20.45 -9.98
N LEU A 100 -30.82 20.00 -11.23
CA LEU A 100 -31.83 20.57 -12.13
C LEU A 100 -33.25 20.05 -11.92
N HIS A 101 -33.41 18.84 -11.36
CA HIS A 101 -34.70 18.16 -11.37
C HIS A 101 -35.23 17.73 -10.01
N SER A 102 -34.58 18.11 -8.89
CA SER A 102 -35.04 17.83 -7.52
C SER A 102 -36.29 18.68 -7.17
N ILE A 103 -37.34 18.04 -6.67
CA ILE A 103 -38.60 18.67 -6.24
C ILE A 103 -38.79 18.39 -4.75
N LYS A 104 -38.40 19.34 -3.90
CA LYS A 104 -38.52 19.21 -2.43
C LYS A 104 -39.80 19.78 -1.84
N LYS A 105 -40.50 20.65 -2.58
CA LYS A 105 -41.75 21.29 -2.11
C LYS A 105 -42.87 20.25 -2.01
N ARG A 106 -43.54 20.19 -0.86
CA ARG A 106 -44.67 19.28 -0.66
C ARG A 106 -45.82 19.66 -1.61
N PRO A 107 -46.56 18.69 -2.21
CA PRO A 107 -47.72 18.95 -3.05
C PRO A 107 -48.90 19.44 -2.21
N GLN A 108 -49.72 20.34 -2.77
CA GLN A 108 -50.99 20.77 -2.14
C GLN A 108 -52.00 19.65 -2.34
N VAL A 109 -52.59 19.19 -1.24
CA VAL A 109 -53.62 18.14 -1.23
C VAL A 109 -54.79 18.58 -0.35
N SER A 110 -55.99 18.33 -0.80
CA SER A 110 -57.23 18.66 -0.06
C SER A 110 -57.29 17.91 1.28
N ALA A 111 -57.97 18.48 2.26
CA ALA A 111 -58.10 17.92 3.61
C ALA A 111 -58.65 16.47 3.61
N SER A 112 -59.66 16.20 2.80
CA SER A 112 -60.28 14.86 2.65
C SER A 112 -59.26 13.83 2.15
N LYS A 113 -58.39 14.17 1.19
CA LYS A 113 -57.38 13.24 0.67
C LYS A 113 -56.21 13.04 1.65
N ARG A 114 -55.94 13.95 2.58
CA ARG A 114 -54.89 13.79 3.60
C ARG A 114 -55.19 12.70 4.62
N GLN A 115 -56.46 12.33 4.78
CA GLN A 115 -56.85 11.23 5.69
C GLN A 115 -56.47 9.85 5.16
N ASN A 116 -56.29 9.70 3.85
CA ASN A 116 -55.88 8.44 3.24
C ASN A 116 -54.43 8.05 3.65
N PRO A 117 -54.20 6.84 4.20
CA PRO A 117 -52.89 6.37 4.62
C PRO A 117 -51.83 6.45 3.52
N LYS A 118 -52.17 6.08 2.28
CA LYS A 118 -51.27 6.16 1.12
C LYS A 118 -50.84 7.62 0.81
N THR A 119 -51.77 8.56 0.92
CA THR A 119 -51.49 9.98 0.71
C THR A 119 -50.65 10.54 1.85
N ARG A 120 -50.88 10.11 3.09
CA ARG A 120 -50.08 10.50 4.25
C ARG A 120 -48.61 10.04 4.09
N ALA A 121 -48.41 8.77 3.73
CA ALA A 121 -47.10 8.21 3.43
C ALA A 121 -46.39 8.95 2.26
N TYR A 122 -47.12 9.28 1.21
CA TYR A 122 -46.58 10.08 0.10
C TYR A 122 -46.18 11.49 0.53
N LEU A 123 -46.90 12.14 1.41
CA LEU A 123 -46.57 13.47 1.92
C LEU A 123 -45.38 13.48 2.91
N GLN A 124 -45.00 12.32 3.43
CA GLN A 124 -43.82 12.17 4.27
C GLN A 124 -42.52 12.14 3.45
N ARG A 125 -42.61 11.95 2.13
CA ARG A 125 -41.41 11.97 1.25
C ARG A 125 -40.73 13.32 1.32
N LYS A 126 -39.36 13.27 1.24
CA LYS A 126 -38.53 14.49 1.17
C LYS A 126 -38.19 14.88 -0.28
N GLU A 127 -38.31 13.91 -1.22
CA GLU A 127 -38.13 14.12 -2.66
C GLU A 127 -39.38 13.64 -3.40
N PHE A 128 -39.89 14.47 -4.33
CA PHE A 128 -41.14 14.19 -5.06
C PHE A 128 -40.92 13.89 -6.55
N ASN A 129 -39.73 14.08 -7.09
CA ASN A 129 -39.39 13.56 -8.42
C ASN A 129 -39.26 12.03 -8.37
N PRO A 130 -40.17 11.27 -9.02
CA PRO A 130 -40.19 9.81 -8.87
C PRO A 130 -38.98 9.11 -9.50
N PHE A 131 -38.29 9.78 -10.42
CA PHE A 131 -37.11 9.21 -11.12
C PHE A 131 -35.78 9.48 -10.44
N LEU A 132 -35.64 10.54 -9.66
CA LEU A 132 -34.36 11.04 -9.19
C LEU A 132 -33.60 10.04 -8.28
N LYS A 133 -34.31 9.13 -7.64
CA LYS A 133 -33.70 8.03 -6.88
C LYS A 133 -32.67 7.23 -7.69
N HIS A 134 -32.92 7.05 -8.99
CA HIS A 134 -31.99 6.33 -9.88
C HIS A 134 -30.68 7.11 -10.12
N ALA A 135 -30.78 8.44 -10.22
CA ALA A 135 -29.61 9.30 -10.36
C ALA A 135 -28.75 9.28 -9.07
N TRP A 136 -29.40 9.34 -7.90
CA TRP A 136 -28.73 9.22 -6.62
C TRP A 136 -28.01 7.88 -6.44
N LEU A 137 -28.71 6.77 -6.73
CA LEU A 137 -28.11 5.42 -6.62
C LEU A 137 -26.97 5.25 -7.60
N LEU A 138 -27.11 5.69 -8.87
CA LEU A 138 -26.06 5.60 -9.87
C LEU A 138 -24.81 6.41 -9.48
N MET A 139 -25.00 7.58 -8.88
CA MET A 139 -23.91 8.41 -8.40
C MET A 139 -23.09 7.67 -7.33
N GLY A 140 -23.75 7.14 -6.29
CA GLY A 140 -23.07 6.37 -5.27
C GLY A 140 -22.40 5.10 -5.81
N GLN A 141 -23.03 4.43 -6.80
CA GLN A 141 -22.43 3.26 -7.46
C GLN A 141 -21.17 3.65 -8.24
N ALA A 142 -21.17 4.78 -8.95
CA ALA A 142 -20.03 5.27 -9.68
C ALA A 142 -18.87 5.68 -8.73
N GLN A 143 -19.17 6.30 -7.61
CA GLN A 143 -18.18 6.60 -6.54
C GLN A 143 -17.59 5.30 -5.99
N PHE A 144 -18.42 4.29 -5.69
CA PHE A 144 -17.96 2.98 -5.22
C PHE A 144 -17.02 2.31 -6.23
N GLU A 145 -17.43 2.24 -7.50
CA GLU A 145 -16.63 1.61 -8.56
C GLU A 145 -15.34 2.39 -8.88
N LYS A 146 -15.32 3.69 -8.63
CA LYS A 146 -14.10 4.52 -8.70
C LYS A 146 -13.11 4.22 -7.55
N GLY A 147 -13.59 3.59 -6.46
CA GLY A 147 -12.82 3.30 -5.26
C GLY A 147 -12.93 4.37 -4.16
N GLU A 148 -13.78 5.36 -4.32
CA GLU A 148 -14.07 6.42 -3.33
C GLU A 148 -15.14 5.91 -2.34
N PHE A 149 -14.75 4.95 -1.51
CA PHE A 149 -15.69 4.22 -0.66
C PHE A 149 -16.32 5.10 0.42
N LEU A 150 -15.59 6.07 0.96
CA LEU A 150 -16.09 7.00 1.98
C LEU A 150 -17.14 7.96 1.38
N GLU A 151 -16.86 8.54 0.22
CA GLU A 151 -17.82 9.38 -0.50
C GLU A 151 -19.06 8.59 -0.91
N ALA A 152 -18.87 7.37 -1.42
CA ALA A 152 -19.97 6.47 -1.75
C ALA A 152 -20.81 6.16 -0.50
N ALA A 153 -20.18 5.87 0.65
CA ALA A 153 -20.86 5.59 1.91
C ALA A 153 -21.73 6.79 2.36
N THR A 154 -21.19 8.01 2.29
CA THR A 154 -21.95 9.21 2.64
C THR A 154 -23.13 9.43 1.71
N THR A 155 -22.94 9.23 0.41
CA THR A 155 -24.00 9.29 -0.59
C THR A 155 -25.10 8.26 -0.28
N PHE A 156 -24.77 7.00 0.00
CA PHE A 156 -25.77 5.97 0.31
C PHE A 156 -26.44 6.18 1.68
N ALA A 157 -25.72 6.67 2.68
CA ALA A 157 -26.30 7.06 3.95
C ALA A 157 -27.33 8.20 3.78
N TYR A 158 -27.00 9.18 2.93
CA TYR A 158 -27.95 10.24 2.58
C TYR A 158 -29.17 9.69 1.85
N ILE A 159 -29.00 8.83 0.83
CA ILE A 159 -30.10 8.21 0.09
C ILE A 159 -31.03 7.45 1.04
N SER A 160 -30.49 6.66 1.97
CA SER A 160 -31.28 5.88 2.92
C SER A 160 -32.19 6.75 3.80
N ARG A 161 -31.74 7.97 4.13
CA ARG A 161 -32.52 8.97 4.90
C ARG A 161 -33.49 9.78 4.03
N LEU A 162 -33.06 10.17 2.82
CA LEU A 162 -33.88 10.92 1.87
C LEU A 162 -35.10 10.13 1.45
N TYR A 163 -34.90 8.83 1.18
CA TYR A 163 -35.93 7.91 0.70
C TYR A 163 -36.44 6.96 1.81
N ALA A 164 -36.38 7.37 3.07
CA ALA A 164 -36.88 6.56 4.19
C ALA A 164 -38.38 6.13 4.03
N ALA A 165 -39.15 6.94 3.33
CA ALA A 165 -40.58 6.62 2.98
C ALA A 165 -40.69 5.65 1.79
N GLU A 166 -39.63 5.20 1.18
CA GLU A 166 -39.57 4.21 0.10
C GLU A 166 -38.66 3.04 0.54
N PRO A 167 -39.19 2.02 1.23
CA PRO A 167 -38.41 0.99 1.90
C PRO A 167 -37.44 0.27 0.98
N LEU A 168 -37.83 -0.04 -0.26
CA LEU A 168 -36.95 -0.70 -1.24
C LEU A 168 -35.72 0.12 -1.62
N VAL A 169 -35.90 1.43 -1.80
CA VAL A 169 -34.79 2.32 -2.15
C VAL A 169 -33.86 2.49 -0.96
N ALA A 170 -34.41 2.65 0.23
CA ALA A 170 -33.65 2.74 1.47
C ALA A 170 -32.86 1.45 1.75
N ALA A 171 -33.45 0.29 1.51
CA ALA A 171 -32.78 -1.01 1.66
C ALA A 171 -31.66 -1.20 0.63
N GLU A 172 -31.87 -0.78 -0.64
CA GLU A 172 -30.81 -0.82 -1.67
C GLU A 172 -29.65 0.10 -1.31
N ALA A 173 -29.93 1.30 -0.81
CA ALA A 173 -28.92 2.24 -0.34
C ALA A 173 -28.13 1.67 0.85
N ARG A 174 -28.81 1.06 1.84
CA ARG A 174 -28.14 0.40 2.98
C ARG A 174 -27.26 -0.77 2.54
N LEU A 175 -27.68 -1.52 1.54
CA LEU A 175 -26.88 -2.60 0.98
C LEU A 175 -25.58 -2.08 0.36
N TRP A 176 -25.63 -1.00 -0.39
CA TRP A 176 -24.44 -0.38 -0.94
C TRP A 176 -23.57 0.26 0.14
N LEU A 177 -24.18 0.84 1.17
CA LEU A 177 -23.49 1.34 2.35
C LEU A 177 -22.69 0.21 3.04
N ALA A 178 -23.30 -0.96 3.22
CA ALA A 178 -22.63 -2.13 3.76
C ALA A 178 -21.44 -2.58 2.89
N ARG A 179 -21.53 -2.46 1.56
CA ARG A 179 -20.39 -2.73 0.67
C ARG A 179 -19.26 -1.74 0.88
N CYS A 180 -19.58 -0.44 1.02
CA CYS A 180 -18.57 0.58 1.31
C CYS A 180 -17.87 0.27 2.64
N TYR A 181 -18.60 -0.03 3.69
CA TYR A 181 -18.06 -0.39 5.00
C TYR A 181 -17.20 -1.67 4.94
N SER A 182 -17.60 -2.68 4.15
CA SER A 182 -16.76 -3.86 3.92
C SER A 182 -15.42 -3.49 3.27
N GLN A 183 -15.40 -2.56 2.30
CA GLN A 183 -14.19 -2.13 1.62
C GLN A 183 -13.27 -1.29 2.49
N THR A 184 -13.80 -0.53 3.45
CA THR A 184 -13.04 0.26 4.43
C THR A 184 -12.68 -0.51 5.71
N SER A 185 -12.99 -1.82 5.77
CA SER A 185 -12.77 -2.68 6.93
C SER A 185 -13.59 -2.31 8.19
N TRP A 186 -14.67 -1.54 8.03
CA TRP A 186 -15.62 -1.23 9.08
C TRP A 186 -16.68 -2.36 9.16
N PHE A 187 -16.21 -3.51 9.61
CA PHE A 187 -16.98 -4.76 9.53
C PHE A 187 -18.20 -4.78 10.43
N TYR A 188 -18.14 -4.14 11.59
CA TYR A 188 -19.28 -4.03 12.50
C TYR A 188 -20.43 -3.25 11.88
N ASP A 189 -20.13 -2.09 11.31
CA ASP A 189 -21.13 -1.25 10.63
C ASP A 189 -21.69 -1.94 9.38
N ALA A 190 -20.84 -2.68 8.66
CA ALA A 190 -21.25 -3.48 7.52
C ALA A 190 -22.26 -4.56 7.92
N GLU A 191 -21.99 -5.27 9.03
CA GLU A 191 -22.87 -6.32 9.55
C GLU A 191 -24.20 -5.74 10.05
N GLU A 192 -24.17 -4.61 10.76
CA GLU A 192 -25.38 -3.92 11.18
C GLU A 192 -26.23 -3.48 9.98
N ALA A 193 -25.60 -2.85 8.98
CA ALA A 193 -26.31 -2.43 7.77
C ALA A 193 -26.93 -3.62 7.03
N LEU A 194 -26.23 -4.76 6.92
CA LEU A 194 -26.75 -5.99 6.30
C LEU A 194 -27.88 -6.61 7.12
N SER A 195 -27.81 -6.59 8.45
CA SER A 195 -28.87 -7.09 9.31
C SER A 195 -30.16 -6.29 9.12
N ARG A 196 -30.04 -4.95 9.02
CA ARG A 196 -31.16 -4.06 8.71
C ARG A 196 -31.75 -4.33 7.32
N VAL A 197 -30.89 -4.55 6.29
CA VAL A 197 -31.36 -4.93 4.95
C VAL A 197 -32.15 -6.23 5.00
N ARG A 198 -31.71 -7.25 5.76
CA ARG A 198 -32.42 -8.53 5.89
C ARG A 198 -33.75 -8.42 6.63
N ARG A 199 -33.79 -7.58 7.67
CA ARG A 199 -34.99 -7.35 8.48
C ARG A 199 -36.05 -6.57 7.70
N ASP A 200 -35.63 -5.48 7.00
CA ASP A 200 -36.53 -4.60 6.26
C ASP A 200 -36.78 -5.11 4.84
N SER A 201 -36.35 -6.28 4.48
CA SER A 201 -36.31 -6.68 3.12
C SER A 201 -37.54 -7.34 2.58
N THR A 202 -37.46 -7.40 1.47
CA THR A 202 -38.50 -7.20 0.60
C THR A 202 -38.34 -7.83 -0.76
N THR A 203 -37.21 -7.96 -1.35
CA THR A 203 -37.06 -8.61 -2.64
C THR A 203 -35.96 -9.67 -2.64
N ARG A 204 -36.25 -10.82 -3.30
CA ARG A 204 -35.27 -11.88 -3.50
C ARG A 204 -33.98 -11.37 -4.18
N ARG A 205 -34.05 -10.28 -4.97
CA ARG A 205 -32.91 -9.65 -5.62
C ARG A 205 -31.98 -9.01 -4.58
N LEU A 206 -32.52 -8.22 -3.67
CA LEU A 206 -31.75 -7.55 -2.61
C LEU A 206 -31.12 -8.56 -1.65
N LEU A 207 -31.86 -9.61 -1.26
CA LEU A 207 -31.33 -10.68 -0.41
C LEU A 207 -30.17 -11.43 -1.06
N ARG A 208 -30.23 -11.71 -2.37
CA ARG A 208 -29.08 -12.29 -3.09
C ARG A 208 -27.88 -11.36 -3.11
N GLN A 209 -28.11 -10.07 -3.28
CA GLN A 209 -27.01 -9.08 -3.23
C GLN A 209 -26.46 -8.91 -1.81
N ALA A 210 -27.28 -9.03 -0.78
CA ALA A 210 -26.84 -9.08 0.61
C ALA A 210 -25.97 -10.31 0.89
N ASP A 211 -26.29 -11.47 0.31
CA ASP A 211 -25.42 -12.66 0.39
C ASP A 211 -24.06 -12.44 -0.26
N VAL A 212 -24.00 -11.75 -1.40
CA VAL A 212 -22.74 -11.38 -2.07
C VAL A 212 -21.90 -10.49 -1.17
N THR A 213 -22.53 -9.47 -0.56
CA THR A 213 -21.83 -8.52 0.33
C THR A 213 -21.37 -9.20 1.62
N GLN A 214 -22.18 -10.10 2.19
CA GLN A 214 -21.81 -10.88 3.38
C GLN A 214 -20.63 -11.81 3.08
N ALA A 215 -20.63 -12.46 1.92
CA ALA A 215 -19.52 -13.29 1.48
C ALA A 215 -18.21 -12.46 1.37
N ASP A 216 -18.28 -11.29 0.72
CA ASP A 216 -17.13 -10.38 0.61
C ASP A 216 -16.59 -9.97 1.97
N MET A 217 -17.46 -9.51 2.86
CA MET A 217 -17.10 -9.07 4.21
C MET A 217 -16.42 -10.18 5.00
N LEU A 218 -17.01 -11.38 5.04
CA LEU A 218 -16.45 -12.51 5.79
C LEU A 218 -15.12 -13.01 5.21
N LEU A 219 -14.96 -12.99 3.88
CA LEU A 219 -13.69 -13.32 3.23
C LEU A 219 -12.60 -12.32 3.60
N ARG A 220 -12.92 -11.03 3.65
CA ARG A 220 -11.97 -9.98 4.05
C ARG A 220 -11.59 -10.05 5.53
N GLN A 221 -12.48 -10.54 6.38
CA GLN A 221 -12.19 -10.85 7.80
C GLN A 221 -11.39 -12.14 7.98
N GLY A 222 -11.16 -12.94 6.93
CA GLY A 222 -10.55 -14.26 7.04
C GLY A 222 -11.47 -15.36 7.63
N ARG A 223 -12.74 -15.06 7.86
CA ARG A 223 -13.76 -16.01 8.41
C ARG A 223 -14.29 -16.95 7.31
N LEU A 224 -13.37 -17.76 6.77
CA LEU A 224 -13.64 -18.57 5.56
C LEU A 224 -14.77 -19.58 5.72
N GLN A 225 -14.86 -20.21 6.88
CA GLN A 225 -15.90 -21.23 7.17
C GLN A 225 -17.31 -20.62 7.12
N GLU A 226 -17.46 -19.44 7.69
CA GLU A 226 -18.74 -18.73 7.73
C GLU A 226 -19.10 -18.10 6.38
N ALA A 227 -18.09 -17.75 5.57
CA ALA A 227 -18.31 -17.24 4.22
C ALA A 227 -18.89 -18.29 3.25
N LEU A 228 -18.61 -19.59 3.48
CA LEU A 228 -18.98 -20.69 2.56
C LEU A 228 -20.45 -20.71 2.14
N PRO A 229 -21.45 -20.68 3.04
CA PRO A 229 -22.85 -20.76 2.64
C PRO A 229 -23.29 -19.56 1.80
N TYR A 230 -22.77 -18.38 2.07
CA TYR A 230 -23.03 -17.16 1.29
C TYR A 230 -22.35 -17.21 -0.07
N LEU A 231 -21.09 -17.66 -0.13
CA LEU A 231 -20.35 -17.81 -1.37
C LEU A 231 -20.95 -18.89 -2.28
N GLN A 232 -21.45 -20.00 -1.74
CA GLN A 232 -22.16 -21.02 -2.50
C GLN A 232 -23.41 -20.47 -3.17
N ARG A 233 -24.22 -19.68 -2.44
CA ARG A 233 -25.38 -18.98 -3.00
C ARG A 233 -24.98 -17.96 -4.05
N THR A 234 -23.94 -17.15 -3.77
CA THR A 234 -23.35 -16.20 -4.72
C THR A 234 -22.94 -16.88 -6.01
N ALA A 235 -22.15 -17.95 -5.95
CA ALA A 235 -21.69 -18.69 -7.12
C ALA A 235 -22.86 -19.30 -7.93
N ARG A 236 -23.94 -19.72 -7.25
CA ARG A 236 -25.13 -20.26 -7.93
C ARG A 236 -25.86 -19.22 -8.76
N TYR A 237 -25.98 -17.99 -8.27
CA TYR A 237 -26.82 -16.94 -8.86
C TYR A 237 -26.03 -15.86 -9.62
N ALA A 238 -24.69 -15.86 -9.56
CA ALA A 238 -23.86 -14.86 -10.24
C ALA A 238 -24.11 -14.80 -11.76
N ARG A 239 -24.08 -13.60 -12.30
CA ARG A 239 -24.17 -13.26 -13.73
C ARG A 239 -23.19 -12.10 -14.00
N PRO A 240 -22.60 -11.98 -15.20
CA PRO A 240 -22.64 -12.89 -16.36
C PRO A 240 -21.88 -14.21 -16.14
N LYS A 241 -21.76 -15.06 -17.16
CA LYS A 241 -21.11 -16.38 -17.07
C LYS A 241 -19.67 -16.31 -16.56
N VAL A 242 -18.91 -15.28 -16.97
CA VAL A 242 -17.52 -15.07 -16.53
C VAL A 242 -17.48 -14.82 -15.03
N GLN A 243 -18.30 -13.93 -14.50
CA GLN A 243 -18.38 -13.67 -13.07
C GLN A 243 -18.82 -14.90 -12.28
N LYS A 244 -19.76 -15.69 -12.85
CA LYS A 244 -20.15 -16.95 -12.25
C LYS A 244 -18.99 -17.94 -12.17
N ALA A 245 -18.17 -18.03 -13.21
CA ALA A 245 -16.97 -18.86 -13.22
C ALA A 245 -15.95 -18.38 -12.18
N ARG A 246 -15.74 -17.05 -12.04
CA ARG A 246 -14.88 -16.48 -11.00
C ARG A 246 -15.36 -16.85 -9.58
N MET A 247 -16.66 -16.78 -9.34
CA MET A 247 -17.21 -17.16 -8.03
C MET A 247 -17.07 -18.67 -7.75
N TYR A 248 -17.15 -19.54 -8.75
CA TYR A 248 -16.85 -20.96 -8.57
C TYR A 248 -15.35 -21.23 -8.37
N TYR A 249 -14.47 -20.44 -9.01
CA TYR A 249 -13.04 -20.52 -8.74
C TYR A 249 -12.73 -20.10 -7.30
N LEU A 250 -13.24 -18.95 -6.85
CA LEU A 250 -13.10 -18.47 -5.47
C LEU A 250 -13.66 -19.48 -4.46
N LEU A 251 -14.82 -20.08 -4.75
CA LEU A 251 -15.37 -21.16 -3.93
C LEU A 251 -14.42 -22.38 -3.88
N GLY A 252 -13.74 -22.67 -4.98
CA GLY A 252 -12.69 -23.68 -5.03
C GLY A 252 -11.50 -23.33 -4.14
N GLN A 253 -11.01 -22.10 -4.20
CA GLN A 253 -9.90 -21.61 -3.37
C GLN A 253 -10.26 -21.67 -1.87
N VAL A 254 -11.46 -21.21 -1.49
CA VAL A 254 -11.90 -21.20 -0.07
C VAL A 254 -12.03 -22.64 0.45
N ASN A 255 -12.66 -23.54 -0.32
CA ASN A 255 -12.76 -24.96 0.10
C ASN A 255 -11.37 -25.61 0.19
N HIS A 256 -10.44 -25.26 -0.69
CA HIS A 256 -9.05 -25.75 -0.65
C HIS A 256 -8.35 -25.31 0.63
N ARG A 257 -8.41 -24.01 0.98
CA ARG A 257 -7.83 -23.48 2.24
C ARG A 257 -8.42 -24.11 3.49
N LEU A 258 -9.69 -24.51 3.44
CA LEU A 258 -10.39 -25.21 4.53
C LEU A 258 -10.16 -26.73 4.52
N GLY A 259 -9.33 -27.26 3.64
CA GLY A 259 -9.07 -28.70 3.51
C GLY A 259 -10.24 -29.51 2.92
N GLN A 260 -11.30 -28.89 2.43
CA GLN A 260 -12.49 -29.52 1.87
C GLN A 260 -12.29 -29.87 0.39
N ARG A 261 -11.48 -30.87 0.10
CA ARG A 261 -10.94 -31.21 -1.23
C ARG A 261 -12.01 -31.53 -2.26
N ASP A 262 -12.95 -32.42 -1.94
CA ASP A 262 -14.00 -32.83 -2.87
C ASP A 262 -14.89 -31.65 -3.27
N ALA A 263 -15.19 -30.77 -2.31
CA ALA A 263 -15.94 -29.57 -2.56
C ALA A 263 -15.15 -28.58 -3.44
N ALA A 264 -13.86 -28.41 -3.16
CA ALA A 264 -12.94 -27.60 -3.96
C ALA A 264 -12.87 -28.10 -5.40
N TYR A 265 -12.59 -29.38 -5.60
CA TYR A 265 -12.54 -30.00 -6.94
C TYR A 265 -13.86 -29.84 -7.71
N LYS A 266 -15.01 -30.12 -7.07
CA LYS A 266 -16.33 -29.93 -7.67
C LYS A 266 -16.59 -28.48 -8.08
N ALA A 267 -16.16 -27.53 -7.27
CA ALA A 267 -16.30 -26.11 -7.58
C ALA A 267 -15.44 -25.70 -8.77
N LEU A 268 -14.15 -26.06 -8.77
CA LEU A 268 -13.21 -25.79 -9.86
C LEU A 268 -13.65 -26.43 -11.19
N ARG A 269 -14.14 -27.66 -11.15
CA ARG A 269 -14.72 -28.33 -12.33
C ARG A 269 -15.97 -27.63 -12.88
N LYS A 270 -16.78 -27.02 -11.99
CA LYS A 270 -17.92 -26.17 -12.43
C LYS A 270 -17.43 -24.88 -13.06
N CYS A 271 -16.35 -24.27 -12.53
CA CYS A 271 -15.71 -23.12 -13.14
C CYS A 271 -15.29 -23.44 -14.59
N GLU A 272 -14.55 -24.52 -14.81
CA GLU A 272 -14.08 -24.93 -16.13
C GLU A 272 -15.22 -25.18 -17.14
N ARG A 273 -16.32 -25.83 -16.70
CA ARG A 273 -17.49 -26.12 -17.55
C ARG A 273 -18.25 -24.89 -18.02
N LEU A 274 -18.06 -23.72 -17.38
CA LEU A 274 -18.69 -22.46 -17.80
C LEU A 274 -17.96 -21.79 -18.98
N SER A 275 -16.89 -22.41 -19.51
CA SER A 275 -16.05 -21.88 -20.59
C SER A 275 -15.58 -20.44 -20.28
N PRO A 276 -14.87 -20.23 -19.17
CA PRO A 276 -14.34 -18.93 -18.81
C PRO A 276 -13.18 -18.53 -19.74
N PRO A 277 -12.66 -17.29 -19.65
CA PRO A 277 -11.42 -16.89 -20.31
C PRO A 277 -10.29 -17.86 -20.01
N PHE A 278 -9.35 -18.00 -20.97
CA PHE A 278 -8.28 -18.99 -20.92
C PHE A 278 -7.53 -19.00 -19.59
N GLN A 279 -7.11 -17.83 -19.11
CA GLN A 279 -6.33 -17.69 -17.87
C GLN A 279 -7.07 -18.26 -16.64
N LEU A 280 -8.37 -17.95 -16.49
CA LEU A 280 -9.18 -18.50 -15.40
C LEU A 280 -9.39 -20.02 -15.54
N ALA A 281 -9.61 -20.52 -16.77
CA ALA A 281 -9.70 -21.97 -17.03
C ALA A 281 -8.38 -22.70 -16.73
N PHE A 282 -7.27 -22.09 -17.13
CA PHE A 282 -5.94 -22.62 -16.90
C PHE A 282 -5.62 -22.73 -15.41
N ASN A 283 -5.81 -21.63 -14.66
CA ASN A 283 -5.58 -21.63 -13.22
C ASN A 283 -6.53 -22.55 -12.46
N ALA A 284 -7.77 -22.71 -12.93
CA ALA A 284 -8.68 -23.71 -12.37
C ALA A 284 -8.17 -25.14 -12.55
N ARG A 285 -7.49 -25.45 -13.66
CA ARG A 285 -6.84 -26.76 -13.88
C ARG A 285 -5.62 -26.95 -12.99
N ILE A 286 -4.80 -25.89 -12.82
CA ILE A 286 -3.64 -25.92 -11.92
C ILE A 286 -4.12 -26.21 -10.49
N LEU A 287 -5.05 -25.43 -9.97
CA LEU A 287 -5.56 -25.62 -8.61
C LEU A 287 -6.28 -26.97 -8.43
N GLN A 288 -6.95 -27.51 -9.47
CA GLN A 288 -7.47 -28.89 -9.43
C GLN A 288 -6.37 -29.91 -9.21
N THR A 289 -5.18 -29.70 -9.77
CA THR A 289 -4.04 -30.61 -9.58
C THR A 289 -3.53 -30.55 -8.15
N GLU A 290 -3.43 -29.37 -7.56
CA GLU A 290 -2.99 -29.18 -6.16
C GLU A 290 -3.98 -29.79 -5.16
N VAL A 291 -5.27 -29.61 -5.39
CA VAL A 291 -6.35 -30.17 -4.54
C VAL A 291 -6.35 -31.70 -4.51
N LEU A 292 -5.99 -32.35 -5.62
CA LEU A 292 -6.01 -33.81 -5.74
C LEU A 292 -4.70 -34.51 -5.38
N ALA A 293 -3.60 -33.77 -5.26
CA ALA A 293 -2.27 -34.30 -5.00
C ALA A 293 -2.10 -34.69 -3.52
N GLN A 294 -2.61 -35.88 -3.13
CA GLN A 294 -2.42 -36.36 -1.73
C GLN A 294 -2.40 -37.88 -1.56
N ASP A 295 -2.68 -38.66 -2.59
CA ASP A 295 -2.37 -40.08 -2.62
C ASP A 295 -1.37 -40.34 -3.74
N ALA A 296 -0.44 -41.26 -3.53
CA ALA A 296 0.66 -41.55 -4.47
C ALA A 296 0.20 -41.87 -5.89
N ARG A 297 -1.04 -42.38 -6.03
CA ARG A 297 -1.63 -42.70 -7.35
C ARG A 297 -2.16 -41.45 -8.05
N SER A 298 -2.78 -40.57 -7.31
CA SER A 298 -3.27 -39.26 -7.82
C SER A 298 -2.13 -38.34 -8.15
N GLU A 299 -1.10 -38.28 -7.31
CA GLU A 299 0.12 -37.48 -7.53
C GLU A 299 0.81 -37.85 -8.85
N ARG A 300 1.04 -39.14 -9.13
CA ARG A 300 1.65 -39.59 -10.40
C ARG A 300 0.82 -39.16 -11.61
N LYS A 301 -0.53 -39.24 -11.51
CA LYS A 301 -1.42 -38.78 -12.59
C LYS A 301 -1.30 -37.25 -12.77
N MET A 302 -1.20 -36.49 -11.67
CA MET A 302 -1.08 -35.04 -11.71
C MET A 302 0.26 -34.61 -12.30
N ILE A 303 1.37 -35.20 -11.85
CA ILE A 303 2.69 -34.95 -12.44
C ILE A 303 2.67 -35.22 -13.94
N THR A 304 2.06 -36.36 -14.38
CA THR A 304 1.93 -36.67 -15.80
C THR A 304 1.08 -35.64 -16.55
N ARG A 305 -0.01 -35.15 -15.94
CA ARG A 305 -0.87 -34.10 -16.50
C ARG A 305 -0.13 -32.78 -16.63
N LEU A 306 0.57 -32.33 -15.58
CA LEU A 306 1.37 -31.11 -15.60
C LEU A 306 2.52 -31.19 -16.62
N LYS A 307 3.25 -32.31 -16.69
CA LYS A 307 4.28 -32.53 -17.71
C LYS A 307 3.70 -32.50 -19.13
N ARG A 308 2.46 -32.96 -19.33
CA ARG A 308 1.75 -32.82 -20.62
C ARG A 308 1.37 -31.38 -20.89
N MET A 309 0.84 -30.63 -19.89
CA MET A 309 0.53 -29.23 -20.03
C MET A 309 1.78 -28.38 -20.36
N ALA A 310 2.93 -28.70 -19.78
CA ALA A 310 4.21 -28.05 -20.09
C ALA A 310 4.69 -28.24 -21.53
N ARG A 311 4.19 -29.27 -22.25
CA ARG A 311 4.53 -29.55 -23.66
C ARG A 311 3.54 -28.94 -24.66
N GLN A 312 2.40 -28.42 -24.19
CA GLN A 312 1.39 -27.84 -25.04
C GLN A 312 1.77 -26.40 -25.41
N GLU A 313 1.77 -26.09 -26.71
CA GLU A 313 2.12 -24.75 -27.25
C GLU A 313 1.25 -23.63 -26.65
N ASN A 314 -0.03 -23.89 -26.46
CA ASN A 314 -0.97 -22.92 -25.88
C ASN A 314 -0.65 -22.52 -24.42
N ASN A 315 0.21 -23.26 -23.73
CA ASN A 315 0.59 -22.98 -22.33
C ASN A 315 2.01 -22.39 -22.23
N LYS A 316 2.64 -22.04 -23.33
CA LYS A 316 4.03 -21.58 -23.36
C LYS A 316 4.27 -20.34 -22.48
N ASP A 317 3.32 -19.42 -22.47
CA ASP A 317 3.37 -18.20 -21.65
C ASP A 317 3.06 -18.41 -20.15
N TYR A 318 2.73 -19.65 -19.76
CA TYR A 318 2.32 -20.02 -18.41
C TYR A 318 3.16 -21.16 -17.83
N LEU A 319 4.37 -21.35 -18.36
CA LEU A 319 5.26 -22.42 -17.92
C LEU A 319 5.75 -22.23 -16.49
N ASP A 320 5.93 -20.99 -16.06
CA ASP A 320 6.21 -20.63 -14.67
C ASP A 320 5.17 -21.24 -13.71
N GLN A 321 3.89 -21.06 -14.00
CA GLN A 321 2.79 -21.58 -13.17
C GLN A 321 2.72 -23.13 -13.21
N VAL A 322 2.94 -23.73 -14.38
CA VAL A 322 2.95 -25.20 -14.51
C VAL A 322 4.11 -25.80 -13.70
N TYR A 323 5.30 -25.25 -13.82
CA TYR A 323 6.46 -25.72 -13.08
C TYR A 323 6.40 -25.39 -11.59
N PHE A 324 5.75 -24.26 -11.22
CA PHE A 324 5.45 -23.94 -9.83
C PHE A 324 4.56 -25.02 -9.19
N ALA A 325 3.43 -25.36 -9.84
CA ALA A 325 2.54 -26.40 -9.35
C ALA A 325 3.26 -27.77 -9.29
N LEU A 326 4.13 -28.07 -10.26
CA LEU A 326 4.92 -29.31 -10.27
C LEU A 326 5.90 -29.34 -9.09
N GLY A 327 6.59 -28.24 -8.83
CA GLY A 327 7.48 -28.09 -7.68
C GLY A 327 6.73 -28.24 -6.35
N ASN A 328 5.55 -27.63 -6.21
CA ASN A 328 4.73 -27.76 -5.01
C ASN A 328 4.33 -29.23 -4.74
N ILE A 329 4.02 -30.02 -5.77
CA ILE A 329 3.75 -31.44 -5.60
C ILE A 329 4.99 -32.19 -5.10
N TYR A 330 6.16 -31.91 -5.65
CA TYR A 330 7.41 -32.50 -5.18
C TYR A 330 7.77 -32.09 -3.74
N MET A 331 7.46 -30.84 -3.34
CA MET A 331 7.61 -30.40 -1.95
C MET A 331 6.70 -31.18 -0.98
N VAL A 332 5.46 -31.47 -1.38
CA VAL A 332 4.54 -32.33 -0.60
C VAL A 332 5.12 -33.75 -0.47
N GLN A 333 5.78 -34.27 -1.51
CA GLN A 333 6.47 -35.57 -1.50
C GLN A 333 7.79 -35.57 -0.71
N LYS A 334 8.19 -34.40 -0.16
CA LYS A 334 9.49 -34.18 0.48
C LYS A 334 10.71 -34.45 -0.47
N ASP A 335 10.49 -34.41 -1.76
CA ASP A 335 11.54 -34.49 -2.78
C ASP A 335 11.97 -33.06 -3.16
N THR A 336 12.77 -32.47 -2.28
CA THR A 336 13.27 -31.11 -2.47
C THR A 336 14.17 -30.96 -3.70
N ALA A 337 14.89 -32.00 -4.09
CA ALA A 337 15.77 -31.97 -5.28
C ALA A 337 14.96 -31.82 -6.57
N GLN A 338 13.90 -32.61 -6.74
CA GLN A 338 13.02 -32.50 -7.90
C GLN A 338 12.18 -31.21 -7.84
N ALA A 339 11.82 -30.72 -6.64
CA ALA A 339 11.11 -29.45 -6.47
C ALA A 339 11.97 -28.27 -6.95
N ILE A 340 13.23 -28.18 -6.50
CA ILE A 340 14.18 -27.16 -6.97
C ILE A 340 14.36 -27.24 -8.49
N ALA A 341 14.58 -28.43 -9.03
CA ALA A 341 14.74 -28.63 -10.48
C ALA A 341 13.49 -28.19 -11.27
N ALA A 342 12.28 -28.35 -10.70
CA ALA A 342 11.05 -27.86 -11.30
C ALA A 342 10.96 -26.33 -11.22
N TYR A 343 11.20 -25.73 -10.05
CA TYR A 343 11.17 -24.30 -9.88
C TYR A 343 12.20 -23.58 -10.76
N GLU A 344 13.43 -24.08 -10.85
CA GLU A 344 14.48 -23.53 -11.74
C GLU A 344 14.07 -23.61 -13.21
N LYS A 345 13.42 -24.70 -13.63
CA LYS A 345 12.84 -24.78 -14.98
C LYS A 345 11.74 -23.76 -15.20
N GLY A 346 10.92 -23.49 -14.18
CA GLY A 346 9.89 -22.46 -14.23
C GLY A 346 10.50 -21.07 -14.33
N ARG A 347 11.55 -20.79 -13.55
CA ARG A 347 12.32 -19.55 -13.60
C ARG A 347 12.91 -19.30 -14.98
N ALA A 348 13.59 -20.32 -15.55
CA ALA A 348 14.26 -20.22 -16.84
C ALA A 348 13.31 -20.14 -18.03
N LYS A 349 12.16 -20.84 -17.98
CA LYS A 349 11.20 -20.93 -19.10
C LYS A 349 10.04 -19.96 -19.01
N GLY A 350 9.82 -19.32 -17.87
CA GLY A 350 8.79 -18.31 -17.68
C GLY A 350 9.10 -17.06 -18.47
N THR A 351 8.33 -16.80 -19.52
CA THR A 351 8.51 -15.64 -20.43
C THR A 351 7.83 -14.38 -19.91
N ARG A 352 6.88 -14.49 -18.96
CA ARG A 352 6.13 -13.39 -18.40
C ARG A 352 6.74 -12.95 -17.06
N SER A 353 6.95 -11.64 -16.94
CA SER A 353 7.32 -11.03 -15.65
C SER A 353 6.04 -10.60 -14.94
N GLY A 354 5.57 -11.40 -14.00
CA GLY A 354 4.32 -11.16 -13.28
C GLY A 354 4.36 -11.73 -11.87
N VAL A 355 3.28 -11.49 -11.13
CA VAL A 355 3.15 -11.92 -9.72
C VAL A 355 3.33 -13.43 -9.58
N GLU A 356 2.87 -14.22 -10.54
CA GLU A 356 2.99 -15.67 -10.53
C GLU A 356 4.45 -16.13 -10.58
N LYS A 357 5.27 -15.49 -11.43
CA LYS A 357 6.72 -15.75 -11.48
C LYS A 357 7.40 -15.28 -10.18
N GLY A 358 6.98 -14.14 -9.65
CA GLY A 358 7.43 -13.65 -8.35
C GLY A 358 7.15 -14.64 -7.22
N MET A 359 5.98 -15.29 -7.22
CA MET A 359 5.64 -16.33 -6.24
C MET A 359 6.47 -17.61 -6.40
N LEU A 360 6.76 -18.01 -7.63
CA LEU A 360 7.69 -19.13 -7.87
C LEU A 360 9.07 -18.81 -7.30
N LEU A 361 9.58 -17.62 -7.56
CA LEU A 361 10.88 -17.16 -7.07
C LEU A 361 10.93 -17.05 -5.55
N LEU A 362 9.86 -16.53 -4.90
CA LEU A 362 9.76 -16.52 -3.44
C LEU A 362 9.84 -17.94 -2.86
N ARG A 363 9.08 -18.89 -3.44
CA ARG A 363 9.08 -20.26 -2.96
C ARG A 363 10.46 -20.93 -3.15
N LEU A 364 11.11 -20.66 -4.27
CA LEU A 364 12.46 -21.13 -4.53
C LEU A 364 13.47 -20.51 -3.56
N ALA A 365 13.34 -19.21 -3.29
CA ALA A 365 14.17 -18.50 -2.32
C ALA A 365 14.01 -19.06 -0.91
N GLU A 366 12.78 -19.39 -0.48
CA GLU A 366 12.51 -20.04 0.81
C GLU A 366 13.22 -21.40 0.90
N VAL A 367 13.14 -22.23 -0.15
CA VAL A 367 13.81 -23.54 -0.17
C VAL A 367 15.32 -23.39 -0.12
N TYR A 368 15.90 -22.44 -0.83
CA TYR A 368 17.33 -22.14 -0.75
C TYR A 368 17.74 -21.59 0.63
N TRP A 369 16.90 -20.75 1.23
CA TRP A 369 17.10 -20.25 2.60
C TRP A 369 17.15 -21.40 3.61
N GLU A 370 16.20 -22.32 3.55
CA GLU A 370 16.16 -23.51 4.42
C GLU A 370 17.40 -24.43 4.21
N GLN A 371 17.93 -24.47 2.99
CA GLN A 371 19.15 -25.21 2.68
C GLN A 371 20.45 -24.45 2.95
N ARG A 372 20.37 -23.22 3.50
CA ARG A 372 21.51 -22.33 3.73
C ARG A 372 22.31 -22.00 2.47
N ARG A 373 21.67 -22.06 1.29
CA ARG A 373 22.25 -21.65 0.00
C ARG A 373 22.01 -20.17 -0.21
N PHE A 374 22.65 -19.34 0.61
CA PHE A 374 22.33 -17.92 0.77
C PHE A 374 22.47 -17.09 -0.49
N SER A 375 23.52 -17.31 -1.28
CA SER A 375 23.73 -16.57 -2.55
C SER A 375 22.60 -16.83 -3.56
N LEU A 376 22.10 -18.07 -3.65
CA LEU A 376 20.97 -18.40 -4.54
C LEU A 376 19.65 -17.86 -4.00
N ALA A 377 19.46 -17.91 -2.67
CA ALA A 377 18.28 -17.33 -2.02
C ALA A 377 18.21 -15.82 -2.24
N GLN A 378 19.32 -15.10 -2.08
CA GLN A 378 19.43 -13.66 -2.33
C GLN A 378 18.98 -13.29 -3.74
N LYS A 379 19.55 -13.96 -4.76
CA LYS A 379 19.19 -13.72 -6.16
C LYS A 379 17.69 -13.90 -6.41
N CYS A 380 17.10 -14.96 -5.83
CA CYS A 380 15.68 -15.23 -5.98
C CYS A 380 14.79 -14.22 -5.24
N TYR A 381 15.16 -13.79 -4.01
CA TYR A 381 14.43 -12.75 -3.29
C TYR A 381 14.47 -11.41 -4.02
N THR A 382 15.65 -11.00 -4.50
CA THR A 382 15.82 -9.74 -5.23
C THR A 382 14.97 -9.70 -6.50
N GLU A 383 15.00 -10.80 -7.30
CA GLU A 383 14.15 -10.90 -8.50
C GLU A 383 12.65 -10.91 -8.13
N ALA A 384 12.26 -11.62 -7.07
CA ALA A 384 10.87 -11.76 -6.65
C ALA A 384 10.27 -10.43 -6.18
N LEU A 385 11.00 -9.68 -5.34
CA LEU A 385 10.54 -8.40 -4.77
C LEU A 385 10.23 -7.34 -5.82
N GLY A 386 10.90 -7.39 -6.98
CA GLY A 386 10.59 -6.54 -8.12
C GLY A 386 9.27 -6.88 -8.85
N MET A 387 8.69 -8.08 -8.59
CA MET A 387 7.49 -8.57 -9.29
C MET A 387 6.23 -8.62 -8.41
N ILE A 388 6.38 -8.45 -7.10
CA ILE A 388 5.30 -8.63 -6.11
C ILE A 388 4.87 -7.29 -5.54
N ASP A 389 3.59 -7.16 -5.22
CA ASP A 389 3.04 -5.97 -4.58
C ASP A 389 3.51 -5.82 -3.13
N LYS A 390 3.85 -4.58 -2.75
CA LYS A 390 4.29 -4.23 -1.38
C LYS A 390 3.21 -4.49 -0.32
N THR A 391 1.95 -4.44 -0.70
CA THR A 391 0.80 -4.67 0.19
C THR A 391 0.53 -6.15 0.49
N ARG A 392 1.28 -7.05 -0.14
CA ARG A 392 1.08 -8.50 0.01
C ARG A 392 1.58 -9.02 1.35
N SER A 393 0.81 -9.93 1.95
CA SER A 393 1.28 -10.65 3.14
C SER A 393 2.58 -11.41 2.83
N GLY A 394 3.60 -11.25 3.69
CA GLY A 394 4.93 -11.84 3.51
C GLY A 394 5.92 -10.99 2.71
N TYR A 395 5.51 -9.87 2.09
CA TYR A 395 6.43 -8.95 1.42
C TYR A 395 7.48 -8.38 2.37
N GLU A 396 7.05 -7.93 3.56
CA GLU A 396 7.95 -7.40 4.59
C GLU A 396 8.97 -8.45 5.04
N GLN A 397 8.53 -9.69 5.28
CA GLN A 397 9.41 -10.79 5.66
C GLN A 397 10.44 -11.11 4.55
N ALA A 398 9.99 -11.15 3.30
CA ALA A 398 10.88 -11.37 2.15
C ALA A 398 11.90 -10.22 2.00
N THR A 399 11.45 -8.98 2.21
CA THR A 399 12.31 -7.77 2.19
C THR A 399 13.33 -7.82 3.32
N HIS A 400 12.92 -8.20 4.53
CA HIS A 400 13.82 -8.35 5.67
C HIS A 400 14.88 -9.42 5.38
N ARG A 401 14.46 -10.61 4.89
CA ARG A 401 15.40 -11.68 4.52
C ARG A 401 16.36 -11.26 3.40
N SER A 402 15.87 -10.55 2.39
CA SER A 402 16.74 -10.01 1.32
C SER A 402 17.82 -9.09 1.89
N LYS A 403 17.45 -8.15 2.77
CA LYS A 403 18.40 -7.23 3.42
C LYS A 403 19.43 -7.95 4.30
N VAL A 404 19.01 -8.99 5.01
CA VAL A 404 19.94 -9.82 5.82
C VAL A 404 20.92 -10.54 4.89
N LEU A 405 20.43 -11.09 3.78
CA LEU A 405 21.28 -11.76 2.79
C LEU A 405 22.22 -10.80 2.07
N ASP A 406 21.80 -9.55 1.83
CA ASP A 406 22.68 -8.53 1.22
C ASP A 406 23.91 -8.23 2.10
N LYS A 407 23.78 -8.35 3.43
CA LYS A 407 24.88 -8.24 4.37
C LYS A 407 25.70 -9.53 4.46
N LEU A 408 25.03 -10.69 4.51
CA LEU A 408 25.66 -11.97 4.80
C LEU A 408 26.41 -12.58 3.60
N VAL A 409 25.84 -12.49 2.39
CA VAL A 409 26.36 -13.17 1.21
C VAL A 409 27.78 -12.78 0.85
N PRO A 410 28.21 -11.50 0.89
CA PRO A 410 29.60 -11.13 0.62
C PRO A 410 30.59 -11.87 1.53
N HIS A 411 30.29 -12.02 2.81
CA HIS A 411 31.16 -12.71 3.75
C HIS A 411 31.15 -14.22 3.56
N THR A 412 29.97 -14.83 3.32
CA THR A 412 29.93 -16.29 3.05
C THR A 412 30.61 -16.67 1.73
N GLU A 413 30.47 -15.82 0.69
CA GLU A 413 31.18 -16.03 -0.58
C GLU A 413 32.70 -15.84 -0.40
N ALA A 414 33.15 -14.85 0.38
CA ALA A 414 34.56 -14.65 0.71
C ALA A 414 35.13 -15.85 1.49
N ILE A 415 34.39 -16.37 2.49
CA ILE A 415 34.77 -17.57 3.23
C ILE A 415 34.97 -18.76 2.28
N HIS A 416 33.98 -19.03 1.42
CA HIS A 416 34.05 -20.12 0.46
C HIS A 416 35.17 -19.97 -0.54
N LEU A 417 35.42 -18.75 -1.03
CA LEU A 417 36.47 -18.45 -1.96
C LEU A 417 37.86 -18.67 -1.33
N GLN A 418 38.10 -18.06 -0.16
CA GLN A 418 39.40 -18.19 0.52
C GLN A 418 39.69 -19.62 0.98
N ASP A 419 38.67 -20.32 1.50
CA ASP A 419 38.79 -21.74 1.83
C ASP A 419 39.19 -22.60 0.61
N SER A 420 38.57 -22.34 -0.53
CA SER A 420 38.85 -23.05 -1.78
C SER A 420 40.26 -22.74 -2.29
N LEU A 421 40.70 -21.49 -2.25
CA LEU A 421 42.01 -21.05 -2.69
C LEU A 421 43.12 -21.62 -1.78
N LEU A 422 42.93 -21.56 -0.46
CA LEU A 422 43.88 -22.14 0.51
C LEU A 422 43.94 -23.65 0.40
N ALA A 423 42.83 -24.33 0.16
CA ALA A 423 42.81 -25.79 -0.09
C ALA A 423 43.58 -26.15 -1.36
N LEU A 424 43.40 -25.40 -2.45
CA LEU A 424 44.12 -25.58 -3.70
C LEU A 424 45.64 -25.32 -3.55
N ALA A 425 46.01 -24.38 -2.69
CA ALA A 425 47.44 -24.06 -2.42
C ALA A 425 48.20 -25.24 -1.74
N VAL A 426 47.48 -26.09 -1.00
CA VAL A 426 48.08 -27.26 -0.27
C VAL A 426 47.98 -28.53 -1.08
N MET A 427 47.14 -28.63 -2.12
CA MET A 427 46.96 -29.82 -2.96
C MET A 427 48.18 -30.12 -3.79
N SER A 428 48.39 -31.42 -4.15
CA SER A 428 49.38 -31.77 -5.14
C SER A 428 49.07 -31.09 -6.48
N GLU A 429 50.15 -30.88 -7.29
CA GLU A 429 49.97 -30.23 -8.59
C GLU A 429 48.98 -30.98 -9.51
N ALA A 430 49.02 -32.30 -9.49
CA ALA A 430 48.11 -33.13 -10.28
C ALA A 430 46.62 -32.96 -9.84
N ASP A 431 46.38 -32.99 -8.51
CA ASP A 431 45.02 -32.88 -7.96
C ASP A 431 44.49 -31.47 -8.15
N ARG A 432 45.31 -30.45 -7.97
CA ARG A 432 45.00 -29.05 -8.20
C ARG A 432 44.60 -28.78 -9.64
N ASN A 433 45.44 -29.26 -10.59
CA ASN A 433 45.15 -29.13 -12.02
C ASN A 433 43.83 -29.84 -12.38
N ALA A 434 43.60 -31.02 -11.84
CA ALA A 434 42.35 -31.76 -12.04
C ALA A 434 41.11 -31.04 -11.43
N ALA A 435 41.29 -30.32 -10.32
CA ALA A 435 40.22 -29.51 -9.72
C ALA A 435 39.92 -28.27 -10.56
N ILE A 436 40.93 -27.58 -11.05
CA ILE A 436 40.81 -26.43 -11.95
C ILE A 436 40.15 -26.84 -13.27
N ASP A 437 40.59 -27.94 -13.87
CA ASP A 437 39.98 -28.44 -15.11
C ASP A 437 38.49 -28.76 -14.95
N ARG A 438 38.10 -29.36 -13.84
CA ARG A 438 36.69 -29.61 -13.53
C ARG A 438 35.91 -28.30 -13.45
N GLN A 439 36.48 -27.24 -12.84
CA GLN A 439 35.83 -25.96 -12.76
C GLN A 439 35.69 -25.27 -14.13
N ILE A 440 36.72 -25.36 -14.97
CA ILE A 440 36.70 -24.87 -16.36
C ILE A 440 35.63 -25.64 -17.18
N GLU A 441 35.54 -26.96 -17.00
CA GLU A 441 34.50 -27.76 -17.68
C GLU A 441 33.08 -27.36 -17.24
N ILE A 442 32.91 -27.15 -15.94
CA ILE A 442 31.62 -26.64 -15.41
C ILE A 442 31.27 -25.28 -16.01
N LEU A 443 32.25 -24.36 -16.09
CA LEU A 443 32.05 -23.03 -16.69
C LEU A 443 31.67 -23.13 -18.16
N LYS A 444 32.46 -23.89 -18.96
CA LYS A 444 32.17 -24.12 -20.39
C LYS A 444 30.78 -24.74 -20.62
N ARG A 445 30.41 -25.70 -19.77
CA ARG A 445 29.10 -26.31 -19.82
C ARG A 445 27.97 -25.30 -19.54
N LYS A 446 28.17 -24.48 -18.52
CA LYS A 446 27.20 -23.44 -18.14
C LYS A 446 27.01 -22.39 -19.24
N GLU A 447 28.11 -21.94 -19.82
CA GLU A 447 28.09 -20.99 -20.95
C GLU A 447 27.44 -21.63 -22.21
N ALA A 448 27.74 -22.90 -22.47
CA ALA A 448 27.11 -23.64 -23.57
C ALA A 448 25.57 -23.78 -23.35
N GLU A 449 25.15 -24.02 -22.12
CA GLU A 449 23.72 -24.05 -21.75
C GLU A 449 23.06 -22.66 -21.87
N GLU A 450 23.72 -21.60 -21.41
CA GLU A 450 23.24 -20.22 -21.57
C GLU A 450 23.19 -19.79 -23.05
N LYS A 451 24.23 -20.14 -23.82
CA LYS A 451 24.24 -19.86 -25.27
C LYS A 451 23.14 -20.60 -26.01
N ARG A 452 22.87 -21.87 -25.64
CA ARG A 452 21.72 -22.64 -26.16
C ARG A 452 20.39 -21.99 -25.74
N ALA A 453 20.24 -21.58 -24.49
CA ALA A 453 19.02 -20.93 -24.01
C ALA A 453 18.77 -19.59 -24.72
N ARG A 454 19.82 -18.80 -24.96
CA ARG A 454 19.74 -17.57 -25.77
C ARG A 454 19.42 -17.85 -27.23
N ALA A 455 20.01 -18.89 -27.82
CA ALA A 455 19.72 -19.31 -29.21
C ALA A 455 18.28 -19.82 -29.36
N ASP A 456 17.80 -20.61 -28.40
CA ASP A 456 16.41 -21.13 -28.37
C ASP A 456 15.42 -19.96 -28.21
N SER A 457 15.73 -18.99 -27.34
CA SER A 457 14.95 -17.77 -27.16
C SER A 457 14.91 -16.91 -28.44
N ALA A 458 16.05 -16.73 -29.09
CA ALA A 458 16.15 -15.99 -30.37
C ALA A 458 15.44 -16.73 -31.51
N ALA A 459 15.56 -18.06 -31.59
CA ALA A 459 14.84 -18.88 -32.57
C ALA A 459 13.32 -18.82 -32.35
N GLN A 460 12.88 -18.81 -31.09
CA GLN A 460 11.46 -18.63 -30.75
C GLN A 460 10.95 -17.25 -31.12
N ALA A 461 11.73 -16.20 -30.89
CA ALA A 461 11.38 -14.84 -31.30
C ALA A 461 11.27 -14.73 -32.84
N ARG A 462 12.17 -15.37 -33.59
CA ARG A 462 12.12 -15.44 -35.06
C ARG A 462 10.93 -16.27 -35.57
N ALA A 463 10.61 -17.38 -34.92
CA ALA A 463 9.46 -18.21 -35.27
C ALA A 463 8.13 -17.49 -35.01
N ALA A 464 8.05 -16.70 -33.92
CA ALA A 464 6.88 -15.86 -33.64
C ALA A 464 6.71 -14.74 -34.69
N GLN A 465 7.80 -14.20 -35.23
CA GLN A 465 7.75 -13.22 -36.34
C GLN A 465 7.37 -13.86 -37.66
N ASN A 466 7.83 -15.08 -37.94
CA ASN A 466 7.51 -15.80 -39.19
C ASN A 466 6.11 -16.46 -39.20
N GLY A 467 5.55 -16.76 -38.04
CA GLY A 467 4.19 -17.34 -37.90
C GLY A 467 3.06 -16.36 -38.19
N GLN A 468 3.30 -15.08 -38.29
CA GLN A 468 2.30 -14.06 -38.67
C GLN A 468 2.22 -13.83 -40.17
N GLY A 469 3.04 -14.48 -40.96
CA GLY A 469 3.14 -14.23 -42.41
C GLY A 469 2.54 -15.29 -43.33
N ASN A 470 1.92 -16.36 -42.86
CA ASN A 470 1.55 -17.48 -43.75
C ASN A 470 0.13 -18.06 -43.52
N ASN A 471 -0.87 -17.18 -43.56
CA ASN A 471 -2.27 -17.59 -43.66
C ASN A 471 -3.05 -16.72 -44.61
N ASP A 472 -2.51 -16.51 -45.83
CA ASP A 472 -3.29 -15.99 -46.97
C ASP A 472 -2.78 -16.59 -48.28
N ARG A 473 -3.20 -17.82 -48.55
CA ARG A 473 -3.25 -18.36 -49.92
C ARG A 473 -4.44 -19.28 -50.04
N THR A 474 -5.60 -18.69 -50.31
CA THR A 474 -6.61 -19.24 -51.24
C THR A 474 -7.55 -18.11 -51.66
N GLY A 475 -7.40 -17.72 -52.92
CA GLY A 475 -8.42 -17.46 -53.87
C GLY A 475 -9.35 -16.24 -53.75
N GLY A 476 -9.25 -15.28 -54.61
CA GLY A 476 -10.38 -14.44 -55.03
C GLY A 476 -10.13 -12.95 -55.13
N ASP A 477 -9.93 -12.49 -56.37
CA ASP A 477 -9.95 -11.08 -56.79
C ASP A 477 -11.10 -10.27 -56.19
N ASN A 478 -10.80 -9.15 -55.57
CA ASN A 478 -11.41 -7.87 -55.92
C ASN A 478 -10.70 -6.71 -55.21
N PRO A 479 -10.37 -5.60 -55.91
CA PRO A 479 -9.70 -4.46 -55.25
C PRO A 479 -10.72 -3.44 -54.76
N GLN A 480 -10.37 -2.77 -53.69
CA GLN A 480 -10.99 -1.62 -53.01
C GLN A 480 -11.66 -1.95 -51.66
N GLN A 481 -10.87 -1.73 -50.61
CA GLN A 481 -11.21 -0.75 -49.56
C GLN A 481 -10.13 -0.71 -48.51
N ASN A 482 -9.36 0.36 -48.55
CA ASN A 482 -8.49 0.81 -47.49
C ASN A 482 -9.30 1.12 -46.21
N THR A 483 -9.28 0.26 -45.22
CA THR A 483 -9.59 0.65 -43.82
C THR A 483 -8.45 0.21 -42.94
N SER A 484 -7.57 1.16 -42.69
CA SER A 484 -6.54 1.09 -41.68
C SER A 484 -7.15 0.81 -40.29
N GLN A 485 -7.07 -0.42 -39.82
CA GLN A 485 -7.21 -0.69 -38.41
C GLN A 485 -6.04 -0.07 -37.67
N LYS A 486 -6.33 1.01 -36.96
CA LYS A 486 -5.47 1.58 -35.92
C LYS A 486 -5.26 0.55 -34.83
N LYS A 487 -4.09 -0.08 -34.84
CA LYS A 487 -3.54 -0.71 -33.65
C LYS A 487 -3.00 0.41 -32.76
N ASP A 488 -3.43 0.40 -31.52
CA ASP A 488 -3.02 1.14 -30.33
C ASP A 488 -1.89 2.15 -30.49
N GLY A 489 -2.24 3.40 -30.18
CA GLY A 489 -1.43 4.58 -30.31
C GLY A 489 -0.33 4.71 -29.24
N ALA A 490 0.53 3.73 -29.11
CA ALA A 490 1.82 3.96 -28.46
C ALA A 490 2.74 4.59 -29.50
N TRP A 491 3.06 5.86 -29.31
CA TRP A 491 3.97 6.59 -30.17
C TRP A 491 5.30 5.85 -30.28
N TYR A 492 5.83 5.76 -31.52
CA TYR A 492 7.05 5.03 -31.91
C TYR A 492 8.20 5.12 -30.86
N PHE A 493 8.46 6.29 -30.27
CA PHE A 493 9.52 6.52 -29.30
C PHE A 493 9.31 5.83 -27.94
N TYR A 494 8.11 5.35 -27.62
CA TYR A 494 7.84 4.59 -26.40
C TYR A 494 8.00 3.07 -26.58
N ASN A 495 8.36 2.62 -27.78
CA ASN A 495 8.66 1.22 -28.06
C ASN A 495 10.18 1.03 -28.25
N PRO A 496 10.90 0.53 -27.23
CA PRO A 496 12.37 0.38 -27.29
C PRO A 496 12.86 -0.47 -28.47
N MET A 497 12.08 -1.46 -28.88
CA MET A 497 12.40 -2.33 -30.01
C MET A 497 12.35 -1.59 -31.34
N LEU A 498 11.33 -0.77 -31.56
CA LEU A 498 11.22 0.05 -32.78
C LEU A 498 12.27 1.16 -32.82
N VAL A 499 12.61 1.73 -31.67
CA VAL A 499 13.69 2.73 -31.56
C VAL A 499 15.05 2.09 -31.88
N MET A 500 15.31 0.87 -31.36
CA MET A 500 16.56 0.15 -31.63
C MET A 500 16.65 -0.27 -33.09
N GLN A 501 15.58 -0.76 -33.69
CA GLN A 501 15.49 -1.09 -35.10
C GLN A 501 15.69 0.16 -35.95
N GLY A 502 15.05 1.29 -35.61
CA GLY A 502 15.23 2.56 -36.28
C GLY A 502 16.67 3.10 -36.20
N LYS A 503 17.35 2.93 -35.07
CA LYS A 503 18.78 3.24 -34.91
C LYS A 503 19.66 2.35 -35.81
N GLN A 504 19.36 1.07 -35.94
CA GLN A 504 20.08 0.15 -36.82
C GLN A 504 19.87 0.47 -38.28
N ASP A 505 18.63 0.75 -38.68
CA ASP A 505 18.31 1.16 -40.05
C ASP A 505 18.95 2.51 -40.42
N PHE A 506 18.97 3.45 -39.47
CA PHE A 506 19.68 4.73 -39.64
C PHE A 506 21.18 4.49 -39.83
N LYS A 507 21.82 3.64 -38.99
CA LYS A 507 23.25 3.32 -39.11
C LYS A 507 23.58 2.62 -40.45
N LYS A 508 22.66 1.78 -40.95
CA LYS A 508 22.79 1.07 -42.22
C LYS A 508 22.71 1.97 -43.43
N TYR A 509 21.81 2.95 -43.42
CA TYR A 509 21.57 3.84 -44.56
C TYR A 509 22.38 5.14 -44.52
N TRP A 510 22.75 5.62 -43.32
CA TRP A 510 23.37 6.94 -43.14
C TRP A 510 24.73 6.89 -42.43
N GLY A 511 25.22 5.71 -42.06
CA GLY A 511 26.53 5.54 -41.43
C GLY A 511 26.62 6.09 -39.99
N LYS A 512 27.83 6.45 -39.53
CA LYS A 512 28.14 6.95 -38.16
C LYS A 512 27.85 8.46 -37.99
N ARG A 513 26.78 8.98 -38.56
CA ARG A 513 26.45 10.41 -38.42
C ARG A 513 25.84 10.71 -37.06
N ALA A 514 26.31 11.75 -36.38
CA ALA A 514 25.80 12.20 -35.11
C ALA A 514 24.35 12.76 -35.27
N ASN A 515 23.54 12.60 -34.22
CA ASN A 515 22.21 13.20 -34.18
C ASN A 515 22.33 14.68 -33.80
N GLU A 516 22.57 15.50 -34.77
CA GLU A 516 22.73 16.95 -34.66
C GLU A 516 21.71 17.65 -35.56
N ASP A 517 21.28 18.85 -35.16
CA ASP A 517 20.46 19.70 -36.03
C ASP A 517 21.15 20.01 -37.34
N ASN A 518 20.40 19.97 -38.44
CA ASN A 518 20.92 20.15 -39.80
C ASN A 518 21.95 19.09 -40.27
N TRP A 519 21.96 17.87 -39.72
CA TRP A 519 22.88 16.77 -40.08
C TRP A 519 22.90 16.42 -41.59
N ARG A 520 21.92 16.86 -42.38
CA ARG A 520 21.81 16.67 -43.82
C ARG A 520 22.57 17.71 -44.63
N ARG A 521 23.06 18.80 -43.99
CA ARG A 521 23.77 19.88 -44.68
C ARG A 521 25.27 19.66 -44.54
N SER A 522 25.97 19.83 -45.67
CA SER A 522 27.43 19.76 -45.74
C SER A 522 28.12 21.01 -45.19
N ASP A 523 27.48 22.16 -45.19
CA ASP A 523 27.98 23.41 -44.63
C ASP A 523 27.27 23.75 -43.32
N LYS A 524 28.03 23.79 -42.23
CA LYS A 524 27.61 24.16 -40.89
C LYS A 524 28.10 25.57 -40.54
N SER A 525 27.57 26.61 -41.25
CA SER A 525 27.80 27.97 -40.76
C SER A 525 26.85 28.29 -39.62
N VAL A 526 27.46 28.47 -38.44
CA VAL A 526 26.76 28.70 -37.17
C VAL A 526 26.39 30.18 -37.07
N VAL A 527 25.12 30.50 -36.96
CA VAL A 527 24.65 31.70 -36.27
C VAL A 527 24.34 31.30 -34.83
N ARG A 528 25.19 31.71 -33.91
CA ARG A 528 24.94 31.64 -32.48
C ARG A 528 23.89 32.68 -32.14
N LEU A 529 22.80 32.24 -31.54
CA LEU A 529 22.00 33.04 -30.63
C LEU A 529 22.06 32.33 -29.28
N ASP A 530 22.65 33.03 -28.32
CA ASP A 530 22.68 32.68 -26.92
C ASP A 530 21.26 32.55 -26.40
N ASP A 531 20.98 31.52 -25.68
CA ASP A 531 20.33 31.62 -24.37
C ASP A 531 20.27 30.25 -23.67
N GLU A 532 20.56 30.31 -22.40
CA GLU A 532 20.76 29.33 -21.37
C GLU A 532 19.58 28.38 -21.18
N GLU A 533 19.80 27.13 -20.92
CA GLU A 533 19.64 26.39 -19.66
C GLU A 533 19.85 24.89 -19.90
N GLY A 534 20.80 24.35 -19.19
CA GLY A 534 21.24 22.97 -19.27
C GLY A 534 20.29 22.00 -18.59
N PHE A 535 20.13 20.86 -19.21
CA PHE A 535 19.85 19.61 -18.52
C PHE A 535 20.84 18.55 -19.00
N ASP A 536 21.70 18.21 -18.08
CA ASP A 536 22.76 17.23 -18.19
C ASP A 536 22.15 15.81 -18.20
N TYR A 537 22.25 15.10 -19.32
CA TYR A 537 22.09 13.67 -19.42
C TYR A 537 23.42 13.05 -19.88
N ALA A 538 24.35 12.99 -18.95
CA ALA A 538 25.57 12.21 -19.09
C ALA A 538 25.46 10.94 -18.23
N ALA A 539 24.86 9.89 -18.78
CA ALA A 539 25.05 8.52 -18.27
C ALA A 539 24.51 7.50 -19.29
N ASP A 540 25.20 7.27 -20.37
CA ASP A 540 25.10 5.99 -21.12
C ASP A 540 26.23 5.73 -22.14
N ASP A 541 27.39 6.37 -22.02
CA ASP A 541 28.50 6.13 -22.95
C ASP A 541 29.51 5.06 -22.48
N SER A 542 29.33 4.48 -21.29
CA SER A 542 30.29 3.49 -20.76
C SER A 542 30.06 2.05 -21.24
N LEU A 543 28.91 1.76 -21.86
CA LEU A 543 28.62 0.41 -22.37
C LEU A 543 28.94 0.25 -23.87
N GLN A 544 29.17 1.32 -24.59
CA GLN A 544 29.48 1.30 -26.02
C GLN A 544 30.99 1.24 -26.29
N ALA A 545 31.80 1.73 -25.36
CA ALA A 545 33.27 1.63 -25.45
C ALA A 545 33.78 0.19 -25.23
N ALA A 546 33.03 -0.64 -24.50
CA ALA A 546 33.38 -2.05 -24.26
C ALA A 546 33.02 -2.97 -25.45
N ALA A 547 32.10 -2.55 -26.33
CA ALA A 547 31.72 -3.35 -27.50
C ALA A 547 32.56 -3.05 -28.75
N ASP A 548 33.10 -1.82 -28.90
CA ASP A 548 33.96 -1.44 -30.01
C ASP A 548 35.42 -1.86 -29.83
N SER A 549 35.82 -2.22 -28.59
CA SER A 549 37.16 -2.72 -28.25
C SER A 549 37.40 -4.18 -28.66
N LEU A 550 36.33 -4.90 -28.99
CA LEU A 550 36.37 -6.33 -29.35
C LEU A 550 36.42 -6.63 -30.85
N GLN A 551 36.48 -5.60 -31.72
CA GLN A 551 36.48 -5.78 -33.20
C GLN A 551 37.71 -5.23 -33.93
N GLN A 552 38.76 -4.84 -33.24
CA GLN A 552 39.98 -4.31 -33.88
C GLN A 552 41.29 -4.98 -33.46
N HIS A 553 41.30 -6.29 -33.24
CA HIS A 553 42.58 -7.02 -33.19
C HIS A 553 42.43 -8.36 -33.91
N THR A 554 42.56 -8.32 -35.22
CA THR A 554 43.18 -9.37 -36.02
C THR A 554 44.23 -8.72 -36.82
N ASP A 555 45.46 -9.11 -36.55
CA ASP A 555 46.74 -8.88 -37.20
C ASP A 555 47.73 -8.05 -36.36
N GLU A 556 48.40 -8.73 -35.45
CA GLU A 556 49.78 -8.61 -35.05
C GLU A 556 50.05 -9.67 -33.97
N GLU A 557 50.35 -10.90 -34.41
CA GLU A 557 50.96 -11.93 -33.61
C GLU A 557 52.48 -11.66 -33.58
N GLU A 558 52.97 -11.58 -32.37
CA GLU A 558 54.17 -12.13 -31.79
C GLU A 558 54.74 -11.22 -30.68
N ASP A 559 54.63 -11.72 -29.47
CA ASP A 559 55.34 -11.29 -28.24
C ASP A 559 54.55 -10.65 -27.08
N LYS A 560 53.35 -11.16 -26.78
CA LYS A 560 52.67 -10.92 -25.49
C LYS A 560 52.01 -12.16 -24.88
N GLY A 561 52.62 -13.33 -25.04
CA GLY A 561 52.00 -14.60 -24.68
C GLY A 561 51.81 -14.92 -23.20
N HIS A 562 52.25 -14.10 -22.26
CA HIS A 562 52.12 -14.38 -20.82
C HIS A 562 51.16 -13.45 -20.03
N ALA A 563 50.87 -12.26 -20.50
CA ALA A 563 49.92 -11.38 -19.80
C ALA A 563 48.44 -11.64 -20.14
N GLU A 564 48.12 -12.04 -21.39
CA GLU A 564 46.72 -12.32 -21.81
C GLU A 564 46.18 -13.71 -21.37
N ALA A 565 47.09 -14.63 -20.93
CA ALA A 565 46.65 -15.93 -20.42
C ALA A 565 46.10 -15.90 -19.01
N ALA A 566 46.44 -14.84 -18.21
CA ALA A 566 46.01 -14.68 -16.84
C ALA A 566 44.57 -14.12 -16.71
N ASP A 567 44.01 -13.53 -17.78
CA ASP A 567 42.70 -12.91 -17.75
C ASP A 567 41.56 -13.79 -18.33
N ASP A 568 41.91 -14.96 -18.90
CA ASP A 568 40.92 -15.85 -19.52
C ASP A 568 40.46 -16.95 -18.55
N PRO A 569 39.19 -16.93 -18.06
CA PRO A 569 38.67 -17.93 -17.11
C PRO A 569 38.53 -19.34 -17.70
N HIS A 570 38.82 -19.55 -19.00
CA HIS A 570 38.85 -20.87 -19.65
C HIS A 570 40.24 -21.48 -19.63
N LYS A 571 41.24 -20.77 -19.08
CA LYS A 571 42.64 -21.21 -18.96
C LYS A 571 42.99 -21.50 -17.52
N ARG A 572 43.93 -22.44 -17.31
CA ARG A 572 44.39 -22.79 -15.96
C ARG A 572 45.13 -21.63 -15.30
N GLU A 573 45.89 -20.87 -16.09
CA GLU A 573 46.71 -19.74 -15.65
C GLU A 573 45.90 -18.68 -14.89
N TYR A 574 44.66 -18.43 -15.32
CA TYR A 574 43.75 -17.56 -14.64
C TYR A 574 43.47 -17.96 -13.18
N TYR A 575 43.23 -19.24 -12.94
CA TYR A 575 42.97 -19.78 -11.60
C TYR A 575 44.29 -19.92 -10.81
N MET A 576 45.39 -20.26 -11.45
CA MET A 576 46.70 -20.38 -10.82
C MET A 576 47.19 -19.05 -10.28
N ALA A 577 46.94 -17.95 -10.97
CA ALA A 577 47.31 -16.58 -10.54
C ALA A 577 46.57 -16.16 -9.25
N GLN A 578 45.41 -16.72 -8.97
CA GLN A 578 44.59 -16.39 -7.80
C GLN A 578 44.95 -17.21 -6.56
N ILE A 579 45.70 -18.32 -6.72
CA ILE A 579 46.02 -19.22 -5.62
C ILE A 579 47.17 -18.63 -4.79
N PRO A 580 47.05 -18.48 -3.45
CA PRO A 580 48.05 -17.89 -2.59
C PRO A 580 49.18 -18.87 -2.32
N PHE A 581 50.24 -18.85 -3.12
CA PHE A 581 51.39 -19.71 -2.91
C PHE A 581 52.42 -19.10 -1.96
N SER A 582 52.61 -17.77 -1.98
CA SER A 582 53.60 -17.10 -1.11
C SER A 582 53.09 -17.03 0.34
N PRO A 583 54.00 -16.96 1.32
CA PRO A 583 53.58 -16.80 2.71
C PRO A 583 52.75 -15.53 2.95
N GLU A 584 53.10 -14.43 2.26
CA GLU A 584 52.42 -13.14 2.35
C GLU A 584 51.01 -13.26 1.80
N ALA A 585 50.81 -13.84 0.61
CA ALA A 585 49.50 -14.08 0.02
C ALA A 585 48.60 -15.00 0.87
N LYS A 586 49.19 -16.02 1.52
CA LYS A 586 48.47 -16.84 2.49
C LYS A 586 48.06 -16.07 3.72
N ALA A 587 48.93 -15.19 4.25
CA ALA A 587 48.59 -14.35 5.39
C ALA A 587 47.45 -13.41 5.05
N GLU A 588 47.45 -12.79 3.87
CA GLU A 588 46.36 -11.95 3.37
C GLU A 588 45.04 -12.73 3.21
N ALA A 589 45.09 -13.92 2.62
CA ALA A 589 43.94 -14.81 2.49
C ALA A 589 43.36 -15.21 3.86
N HIS A 590 44.22 -15.50 4.85
CA HIS A 590 43.77 -15.77 6.21
C HIS A 590 43.20 -14.55 6.92
N ALA A 591 43.71 -13.30 6.67
CA ALA A 591 43.15 -12.07 7.20
C ALA A 591 41.72 -11.84 6.69
N VAL A 592 41.53 -11.91 5.38
CA VAL A 592 40.18 -11.80 4.76
C VAL A 592 39.24 -12.87 5.28
N LEU A 593 39.72 -14.11 5.47
CA LEU A 593 38.91 -15.21 5.97
C LEU A 593 38.50 -15.00 7.43
N SER A 594 39.41 -14.54 8.30
CA SER A 594 39.11 -14.28 9.72
C SER A 594 38.13 -13.13 9.89
N GLU A 595 38.28 -12.03 9.16
CA GLU A 595 37.33 -10.90 9.14
C GLU A 595 35.95 -11.33 8.64
N SER A 596 35.92 -12.13 7.55
CA SER A 596 34.65 -12.62 7.00
C SER A 596 33.94 -13.59 7.94
N LEU A 597 34.66 -14.48 8.64
CA LEU A 597 34.12 -15.36 9.68
C LEU A 597 33.55 -14.58 10.84
N PHE A 598 34.22 -13.51 11.28
CA PHE A 598 33.74 -12.66 12.35
C PHE A 598 32.45 -11.96 11.97
N ALA A 599 32.45 -11.26 10.83
CA ALA A 599 31.30 -10.54 10.33
C ALA A 599 30.10 -11.48 10.04
N ALA A 600 30.34 -12.62 9.38
CA ALA A 600 29.31 -13.61 9.12
C ALA A 600 28.70 -14.15 10.41
N GLY A 601 29.54 -14.51 11.40
CA GLY A 601 29.06 -15.05 12.68
C GLY A 601 28.17 -14.08 13.47
N ILE A 602 28.45 -12.79 13.41
CA ILE A 602 27.60 -11.76 14.02
C ILE A 602 26.24 -11.67 13.29
N ILE A 603 26.24 -11.58 11.96
CA ILE A 603 25.02 -11.51 11.16
C ILE A 603 24.18 -12.77 11.33
N GLU A 604 24.80 -13.94 11.35
CA GLU A 604 24.13 -15.24 11.59
C GLU A 604 23.47 -15.29 12.98
N LYS A 605 24.12 -14.70 14.00
CA LYS A 605 23.59 -14.63 15.37
C LYS A 605 22.47 -13.60 15.52
N ASP A 606 22.68 -12.38 15.01
CA ASP A 606 21.81 -11.24 15.29
C ASP A 606 20.69 -11.04 14.27
N ASP A 607 20.99 -11.10 12.97
CA ASP A 607 20.06 -10.81 11.88
C ASP A 607 19.36 -12.10 11.39
N LEU A 608 20.11 -13.21 11.28
CA LEU A 608 19.58 -14.51 10.80
C LEU A 608 18.94 -15.33 11.93
N ALA A 609 19.42 -15.16 13.17
CA ALA A 609 19.05 -15.93 14.34
C ALA A 609 19.26 -17.46 14.17
N ASP A 610 20.23 -17.89 13.35
CA ASP A 610 20.63 -19.28 13.18
C ASP A 610 21.79 -19.59 14.14
N PHE A 611 21.46 -19.82 15.42
CA PHE A 611 22.45 -20.06 16.47
C PHE A 611 23.42 -21.22 16.20
N PRO A 612 22.97 -22.39 15.66
CA PRO A 612 23.88 -23.47 15.31
C PRO A 612 24.89 -23.10 14.21
N LEU A 613 24.51 -22.27 13.24
CA LEU A 613 25.41 -21.81 12.20
C LEU A 613 26.42 -20.80 12.76
N ALA A 614 25.92 -19.80 13.50
CA ALA A 614 26.75 -18.78 14.15
C ALA A 614 27.77 -19.41 15.13
N GLU A 615 27.37 -20.46 15.87
CA GLU A 615 28.29 -21.23 16.72
C GLU A 615 29.42 -21.83 15.92
N GLN A 616 29.13 -22.49 14.81
CA GLN A 616 30.15 -23.11 13.96
C GLN A 616 31.13 -22.07 13.40
N THR A 617 30.59 -20.94 12.90
CA THR A 617 31.37 -19.87 12.30
C THR A 617 32.29 -19.21 13.34
N LEU A 618 31.76 -18.77 14.47
CA LEU A 618 32.52 -18.08 15.52
C LEU A 618 33.49 -19.02 16.25
N GLN A 619 33.12 -20.28 16.52
CA GLN A 619 34.04 -21.25 17.09
C GLN A 619 35.20 -21.59 16.16
N ARG A 620 34.95 -21.69 14.86
CA ARG A 620 35.99 -21.84 13.86
C ARG A 620 36.98 -20.66 13.91
N LEU A 621 36.48 -19.45 13.97
CA LEU A 621 37.31 -18.25 14.10
C LEU A 621 38.19 -18.32 15.34
N VAL A 622 37.63 -18.51 16.51
CA VAL A 622 38.34 -18.51 17.79
C VAL A 622 39.40 -19.63 17.87
N ARG A 623 39.14 -20.80 17.25
CA ARG A 623 40.07 -21.94 17.26
C ARG A 623 41.16 -21.82 16.23
N SER A 624 40.88 -21.35 15.01
CA SER A 624 41.80 -21.35 13.90
C SER A 624 42.64 -20.07 13.82
N TYR A 625 42.19 -18.97 14.45
CA TYR A 625 42.86 -17.66 14.36
C TYR A 625 43.15 -17.09 15.77
N PRO A 626 44.13 -17.62 16.49
CA PRO A 626 44.49 -17.14 17.84
C PRO A 626 44.98 -15.70 17.88
N ASP A 627 45.58 -15.22 16.76
CA ASP A 627 46.17 -13.89 16.64
C ASP A 627 45.22 -12.85 16.04
N PHE A 628 43.93 -13.20 15.84
CA PHE A 628 42.94 -12.26 15.30
C PHE A 628 42.67 -11.12 16.29
N GLU A 629 42.79 -9.87 15.83
CA GLU A 629 42.72 -8.67 16.68
C GLU A 629 41.41 -8.63 17.49
N GLN A 630 40.26 -8.92 16.86
CA GLN A 630 38.93 -8.90 17.48
C GLN A 630 38.54 -10.26 18.08
N ARG A 631 39.49 -11.11 18.43
CA ARG A 631 39.18 -12.41 19.03
C ARG A 631 38.48 -12.30 20.38
N GLY A 632 38.78 -11.23 21.16
CA GLY A 632 38.04 -10.92 22.39
C GLY A 632 36.56 -10.66 22.14
N ASP A 633 36.26 -9.88 21.12
CA ASP A 633 34.88 -9.65 20.68
C ASP A 633 34.19 -10.94 20.23
N ALA A 634 34.90 -11.84 19.55
CA ALA A 634 34.38 -13.14 19.15
C ALA A 634 33.97 -14.00 20.35
N PHE A 635 34.74 -14.03 21.44
CA PHE A 635 34.35 -14.68 22.71
C PHE A 635 33.14 -14.02 23.32
N TYR A 636 33.06 -12.70 23.32
CA TYR A 636 31.89 -11.96 23.79
C TYR A 636 30.64 -12.30 22.96
N HIS A 637 30.76 -12.35 21.63
CA HIS A 637 29.65 -12.75 20.78
C HIS A 637 29.23 -14.20 20.98
N LEU A 638 30.15 -15.12 21.25
CA LEU A 638 29.81 -16.50 21.64
C LEU A 638 29.09 -16.56 23.00
N PHE A 639 29.54 -15.76 23.97
CA PHE A 639 28.83 -15.64 25.25
C PHE A 639 27.38 -15.17 25.04
N LEU A 640 27.15 -14.13 24.26
CA LEU A 640 25.81 -13.63 23.91
C LEU A 640 24.97 -14.68 23.15
N LEU A 641 25.57 -15.39 22.21
CA LEU A 641 24.96 -16.47 21.46
C LEU A 641 24.41 -17.55 22.39
N TYR A 642 25.28 -18.10 23.27
CA TYR A 642 24.88 -19.17 24.20
C TYR A 642 23.88 -18.69 25.24
N SER A 643 23.99 -17.44 25.70
CA SER A 643 23.04 -16.84 26.62
C SER A 643 21.64 -16.74 26.00
N ARG A 644 21.53 -16.27 24.74
CA ARG A 644 20.27 -16.22 23.99
C ARG A 644 19.70 -17.61 23.67
N TRP A 645 20.57 -18.58 23.43
CA TRP A 645 20.18 -19.96 23.11
C TRP A 645 19.77 -20.76 24.36
N GLY A 646 20.02 -20.22 25.59
CA GLY A 646 19.74 -20.90 26.86
C GLY A 646 20.77 -21.95 27.28
N ARG A 647 21.94 -21.94 26.63
CA ARG A 647 23.07 -22.85 26.95
C ARG A 647 24.00 -22.17 27.97
N HIS A 648 23.55 -22.10 29.23
CA HIS A 648 24.21 -21.32 30.29
C HIS A 648 25.61 -21.83 30.65
N SER A 649 25.86 -23.15 30.58
CA SER A 649 27.18 -23.74 30.87
C SER A 649 28.25 -23.27 29.85
N GLU A 650 27.88 -23.26 28.59
CA GLU A 650 28.76 -22.82 27.51
C GLU A 650 28.92 -21.29 27.52
N ALA A 651 27.88 -20.56 27.85
CA ALA A 651 27.98 -19.11 28.04
C ALA A 651 28.99 -18.78 29.16
N THR A 652 28.89 -19.44 30.33
CA THR A 652 29.85 -19.27 31.42
C THR A 652 31.27 -19.60 30.97
N ALA A 653 31.49 -20.69 30.23
CA ALA A 653 32.81 -21.06 29.75
C ALA A 653 33.39 -19.99 28.79
N MET A 654 32.58 -19.35 27.96
CA MET A 654 33.05 -18.25 27.08
C MET A 654 33.33 -16.97 27.86
N ARG A 655 32.52 -16.64 28.88
CA ARG A 655 32.74 -15.54 29.80
C ARG A 655 34.07 -15.71 30.53
N ASP A 656 34.30 -16.90 31.11
CA ASP A 656 35.51 -17.20 31.87
C ASP A 656 36.76 -17.19 30.95
N SER A 657 36.60 -17.67 29.71
CA SER A 657 37.68 -17.60 28.68
C SER A 657 38.01 -16.16 28.33
N LEU A 658 37.00 -15.29 28.15
CA LEU A 658 37.21 -13.86 27.89
C LEU A 658 37.93 -13.19 29.08
N ALA A 659 37.48 -13.45 30.30
CA ALA A 659 38.06 -12.90 31.51
C ALA A 659 39.53 -13.32 31.69
N TRP A 660 39.88 -14.55 31.36
CA TRP A 660 41.26 -15.07 31.51
C TRP A 660 42.20 -14.62 30.39
N LEU A 661 41.72 -14.66 29.11
CA LEU A 661 42.57 -14.32 27.96
C LEU A 661 42.63 -12.82 27.70
N TYR A 662 41.56 -12.09 27.94
CA TYR A 662 41.42 -10.69 27.63
C TYR A 662 40.86 -9.87 28.83
N PRO A 663 41.58 -9.77 29.95
CA PRO A 663 41.09 -9.09 31.16
C PRO A 663 40.85 -7.58 30.92
N GLN A 664 41.56 -6.97 29.97
CA GLN A 664 41.46 -5.54 29.64
C GLN A 664 40.41 -5.26 28.55
N HIS A 665 39.71 -6.28 28.07
CA HIS A 665 38.69 -6.08 27.07
C HIS A 665 37.47 -5.28 27.63
N GLU A 666 36.95 -4.34 26.89
CA GLU A 666 35.87 -3.41 27.29
C GLU A 666 34.68 -4.11 27.95
N GLN A 667 34.28 -5.26 27.42
CA GLN A 667 33.10 -6.01 27.88
C GLN A 667 33.39 -6.94 29.05
N THR A 668 34.65 -7.24 29.35
CA THR A 668 35.02 -8.18 30.42
C THR A 668 34.49 -7.75 31.79
N PRO A 669 34.70 -6.52 32.29
CA PRO A 669 34.17 -6.09 33.58
C PRO A 669 32.64 -6.10 33.63
N VAL A 670 31.98 -5.89 32.48
CA VAL A 670 30.51 -5.88 32.43
C VAL A 670 29.96 -7.29 32.60
N ILE A 671 30.42 -8.27 31.82
CA ILE A 671 29.85 -9.64 31.84
C ILE A 671 30.31 -10.47 33.06
N THR A 672 31.37 -10.06 33.71
CA THR A 672 31.86 -10.71 34.95
C THR A 672 31.26 -10.10 36.21
N ALA A 673 30.54 -9.00 36.09
CA ALA A 673 29.87 -8.36 37.23
C ALA A 673 28.85 -9.32 37.89
N PRO A 674 28.80 -9.40 39.25
CA PRO A 674 27.94 -10.35 39.96
C PRO A 674 26.45 -10.17 39.67
N ASP A 675 26.05 -8.97 39.27
CA ASP A 675 24.68 -8.57 39.01
C ASP A 675 24.35 -8.55 37.48
N PHE A 676 25.27 -9.04 36.64
CA PHE A 676 25.08 -9.01 35.17
C PHE A 676 23.80 -9.68 34.72
N GLU A 677 23.47 -10.89 35.18
CA GLU A 677 22.26 -11.61 34.81
C GLU A 677 20.99 -10.83 35.17
N TYR A 678 21.00 -10.22 36.37
CA TYR A 678 19.90 -9.39 36.83
C TYR A 678 19.75 -8.12 35.95
N ARG A 679 20.87 -7.45 35.69
CA ARG A 679 20.88 -6.25 34.80
C ARG A 679 20.54 -6.59 33.35
N ALA A 680 21.00 -7.72 32.82
CA ALA A 680 20.67 -8.16 31.49
C ALA A 680 19.18 -8.44 31.31
N ARG A 681 18.52 -8.96 32.35
CA ARG A 681 17.10 -9.31 32.37
C ARG A 681 16.17 -8.13 32.63
N PHE A 682 16.54 -7.28 33.58
CA PHE A 682 15.68 -6.19 34.10
C PHE A 682 16.29 -4.79 33.88
N GLY A 683 17.44 -4.68 33.23
CA GLY A 683 18.17 -3.42 33.13
C GLY A 683 17.36 -2.30 32.49
N ARG A 684 16.52 -2.61 31.50
CA ARG A 684 15.65 -1.64 30.86
C ARG A 684 14.56 -1.13 31.80
N GLU A 685 13.92 -2.02 32.56
CA GLU A 685 12.90 -1.62 33.54
C GLU A 685 13.51 -0.85 34.70
N ILE A 686 14.74 -1.19 35.11
CA ILE A 686 15.47 -0.46 36.15
C ILE A 686 15.88 0.93 35.65
N GLU A 687 16.37 1.03 34.40
CA GLU A 687 16.67 2.31 33.76
C GLU A 687 15.43 3.19 33.59
N ASP A 688 14.30 2.62 33.14
CA ASP A 688 13.01 3.32 33.05
C ASP A 688 12.50 3.80 34.40
N SER A 689 12.71 3.00 35.45
CA SER A 689 12.38 3.35 36.83
C SER A 689 13.26 4.49 37.35
N LEU A 690 14.56 4.43 37.12
CA LEU A 690 15.51 5.50 37.47
C LEU A 690 15.17 6.78 36.73
N TYR A 691 14.86 6.69 35.43
CA TYR A 691 14.41 7.85 34.66
C TYR A 691 13.13 8.47 35.23
N THR A 692 12.16 7.64 35.62
CA THR A 692 10.93 8.10 36.28
C THR A 692 11.22 8.84 37.60
N LEU A 693 12.14 8.32 38.40
CA LEU A 693 12.58 8.98 39.63
C LEU A 693 13.30 10.30 39.34
N THR A 694 14.19 10.33 38.35
CA THR A 694 14.89 11.54 37.89
C THR A 694 13.93 12.60 37.41
N TYR A 695 12.92 12.23 36.64
CA TYR A 695 11.90 13.15 36.17
C TYR A 695 11.02 13.70 37.30
N LYS A 696 10.67 12.86 38.29
CA LYS A 696 9.98 13.30 39.53
C LYS A 696 10.83 14.27 40.35
N ALA A 697 12.13 13.97 40.55
CA ALA A 697 13.07 14.87 41.23
C ALA A 697 13.24 16.21 40.52
N TYR A 698 13.36 16.20 39.19
CA TYR A 698 13.36 17.39 38.34
C TYR A 698 12.09 18.25 38.54
N ARG A 699 10.91 17.63 38.48
CA ARG A 699 9.64 18.33 38.73
C ARG A 699 9.52 18.91 40.13
N ALA A 700 10.11 18.21 41.13
CA ALA A 700 10.18 18.67 42.50
C ALA A 700 11.29 19.72 42.73
N ARG A 701 12.05 20.13 41.74
CA ARG A 701 13.21 21.02 41.78
C ARG A 701 14.34 20.52 42.72
N GLN A 702 14.48 19.24 42.87
CA GLN A 702 15.53 18.60 43.65
C GLN A 702 16.78 18.38 42.79
N ASN A 703 17.45 19.48 42.41
CA ASN A 703 18.55 19.47 41.45
C ASN A 703 19.73 18.58 41.85
N ALA A 704 20.03 18.50 43.16
CA ALA A 704 21.07 17.61 43.67
C ALA A 704 20.72 16.12 43.41
N GLN A 705 19.45 15.75 43.58
CA GLN A 705 18.97 14.39 43.31
C GLN A 705 19.02 14.05 41.81
N VAL A 706 18.67 15.03 40.97
CA VAL A 706 18.78 14.84 39.51
C VAL A 706 20.23 14.61 39.10
N ALA A 707 21.19 15.35 39.66
CA ALA A 707 22.63 15.15 39.39
C ALA A 707 23.11 13.78 39.88
N ALA A 708 22.64 13.30 41.03
CA ALA A 708 22.99 11.98 41.56
C ALA A 708 22.46 10.86 40.65
N TYR A 709 21.20 10.92 40.24
CA TYR A 709 20.62 9.95 39.32
C TYR A 709 21.25 10.02 37.92
N TYR A 710 21.65 11.20 37.47
CA TYR A 710 22.40 11.35 36.23
C TYR A 710 23.76 10.65 36.28
N ALA A 711 24.51 10.81 37.39
CA ALA A 711 25.76 10.10 37.65
C ALA A 711 25.56 8.58 37.67
N GLU A 712 24.57 8.12 38.39
CA GLU A 712 24.18 6.69 38.45
C GLU A 712 23.83 6.13 37.07
N SER A 713 23.09 6.90 36.24
CA SER A 713 22.80 6.57 34.86
C SER A 713 24.06 6.50 34.01
N THR A 714 25.06 7.36 34.25
CA THR A 714 26.33 7.39 33.53
C THR A 714 27.15 6.13 33.79
N ASP A 715 27.21 5.72 35.06
CA ASP A 715 27.99 4.59 35.51
C ASP A 715 27.33 3.25 35.15
N SER A 716 26.00 3.18 35.29
CA SER A 716 25.28 1.91 35.16
C SER A 716 24.78 1.65 33.71
N TRP A 717 24.42 2.68 32.96
CA TRP A 717 23.86 2.59 31.61
C TRP A 717 24.44 3.66 30.66
N PRO A 718 25.76 3.65 30.38
CA PRO A 718 26.41 4.66 29.54
C PRO A 718 25.83 4.71 28.09
N LYS A 719 25.32 3.58 27.61
CA LYS A 719 24.66 3.43 26.28
C LYS A 719 23.16 3.08 26.42
N GLY A 720 22.54 3.40 27.53
CA GLY A 720 21.14 3.10 27.81
C GLY A 720 20.18 3.86 26.89
N ALA A 721 18.98 3.30 26.69
CA ALA A 721 17.96 3.88 25.81
C ALA A 721 17.47 5.25 26.30
N ASN A 722 17.45 5.49 27.61
CA ASN A 722 17.06 6.76 28.21
C ASN A 722 18.23 7.73 28.44
N ARG A 723 19.46 7.36 28.09
CA ARG A 723 20.66 8.19 28.29
C ARG A 723 20.49 9.62 27.76
N PRO A 724 20.02 9.89 26.54
CA PRO A 724 19.81 11.25 26.06
C PRO A 724 18.76 12.02 26.88
N LYS A 725 17.77 11.35 27.45
CA LYS A 725 16.76 11.97 28.31
C LYS A 725 17.35 12.35 29.67
N PHE A 726 18.23 11.51 30.25
CA PHE A 726 18.96 11.85 31.47
C PHE A 726 19.87 13.05 31.25
N MET A 727 20.62 13.09 30.13
CA MET A 727 21.47 14.23 29.78
C MET A 727 20.66 15.51 29.70
N LEU A 728 19.54 15.47 29.00
CA LEU A 728 18.65 16.63 28.88
C LEU A 728 18.13 17.10 30.25
N LEU A 729 17.64 16.19 31.13
CA LEU A 729 17.15 16.55 32.46
C LEU A 729 18.26 17.12 33.33
N HIS A 730 19.48 16.62 33.22
CA HIS A 730 20.64 17.13 33.93
C HIS A 730 20.96 18.58 33.53
N VAL A 731 20.98 18.87 32.22
CA VAL A 731 21.15 20.25 31.72
C VAL A 731 20.01 21.14 32.20
N LEU A 732 18.75 20.67 32.06
CA LEU A 732 17.56 21.45 32.47
C LEU A 732 17.55 21.76 33.97
N SER A 733 18.07 20.87 34.82
CA SER A 733 18.15 21.10 36.27
C SER A 733 19.13 22.19 36.67
N ARG A 734 20.12 22.49 35.81
CA ARG A 734 21.19 23.49 36.06
C ARG A 734 21.02 24.80 35.29
N LEU A 735 19.89 24.99 34.58
CA LEU A 735 19.66 26.18 33.74
C LEU A 735 19.79 27.52 34.48
N HIS A 736 19.59 27.52 35.81
CA HIS A 736 19.68 28.75 36.63
C HIS A 736 21.00 28.87 37.41
N THR A 737 21.84 27.85 37.42
CA THR A 737 23.02 27.79 38.26
C THR A 737 24.33 27.67 37.44
N ALA A 738 24.27 27.15 36.24
CA ALA A 738 25.44 26.95 35.41
C ALA A 738 25.55 28.00 34.31
N ASP A 739 26.76 28.23 33.80
CA ASP A 739 27.02 29.15 32.70
C ASP A 739 26.40 28.68 31.39
N ALA A 740 25.80 29.62 30.65
CA ALA A 740 25.11 29.34 29.40
C ALA A 740 26.02 28.64 28.34
N LYS A 741 27.33 28.97 28.32
CA LYS A 741 28.27 28.35 27.40
C LYS A 741 28.51 26.87 27.71
N THR A 742 28.60 26.54 29.02
CA THR A 742 28.76 25.14 29.48
C THR A 742 27.53 24.32 29.13
N LEU A 743 26.33 24.84 29.40
CA LEU A 743 25.08 24.18 29.09
C LEU A 743 24.89 23.99 27.58
N ALA A 744 25.26 24.97 26.77
CA ALA A 744 25.21 24.86 25.32
C ALA A 744 26.17 23.80 24.78
N ALA A 745 27.37 23.67 25.42
CA ALA A 745 28.34 22.63 25.07
C ALA A 745 27.80 21.21 25.36
N GLU A 746 27.20 21.00 26.54
CA GLU A 746 26.60 19.71 26.92
C GLU A 746 25.40 19.33 26.02
N LEU A 747 24.60 20.32 25.61
CA LEU A 747 23.52 20.08 24.66
C LEU A 747 24.04 19.73 23.26
N ARG A 748 25.15 20.32 22.82
CA ARG A 748 25.81 19.92 21.56
C ARG A 748 26.38 18.51 21.64
N GLU A 749 26.98 18.14 22.78
CA GLU A 749 27.44 16.78 23.01
C GLU A 749 26.29 15.77 22.91
N LEU A 750 25.13 16.05 23.51
CA LEU A 750 23.93 15.26 23.37
C LEU A 750 23.52 15.10 21.90
N LEU A 751 23.50 16.19 21.12
CA LEU A 751 23.13 16.17 19.71
C LEU A 751 24.13 15.39 18.86
N GLN A 752 25.41 15.44 19.20
CA GLN A 752 26.47 14.73 18.49
C GLN A 752 26.41 13.23 18.77
N GLN A 753 26.14 12.83 20.02
CA GLN A 753 26.08 11.42 20.42
C GLN A 753 24.74 10.76 20.04
N TYR A 754 23.62 11.50 20.06
CA TYR A 754 22.28 10.96 19.87
C TYR A 754 21.43 11.81 18.90
N PRO A 755 21.82 11.92 17.61
CA PRO A 755 21.14 12.82 16.66
C PRO A 755 19.68 12.44 16.38
N GLU A 756 19.34 11.16 16.47
CA GLU A 756 17.99 10.62 16.17
C GLU A 756 17.11 10.44 17.43
N SER A 757 17.53 10.90 18.58
CA SER A 757 16.74 10.74 19.81
C SER A 757 15.54 11.67 19.84
N ASP A 758 14.44 11.24 20.49
CA ASP A 758 13.21 12.01 20.72
C ASP A 758 13.44 13.39 21.38
N VAL A 759 14.55 13.53 22.12
CA VAL A 759 14.90 14.76 22.82
C VAL A 759 15.85 15.68 22.06
N SER A 760 16.41 15.22 20.94
CA SER A 760 17.44 15.95 20.20
C SER A 760 16.94 17.24 19.59
N GLU A 761 15.70 17.27 19.10
CA GLU A 761 15.09 18.49 18.57
C GLU A 761 14.99 19.56 19.66
N MET A 762 14.52 19.18 20.86
CA MET A 762 14.41 20.08 22.01
C MET A 762 15.79 20.58 22.48
N ALA A 763 16.77 19.67 22.55
CA ALA A 763 18.15 20.01 22.91
C ALA A 763 18.76 21.01 21.91
N GLY A 764 18.50 20.83 20.61
CA GLY A 764 18.95 21.75 19.56
C GLY A 764 18.34 23.15 19.65
N MET A 765 17.04 23.22 19.96
CA MET A 765 16.36 24.51 20.20
C MET A 765 16.93 25.25 21.42
N LEU A 766 17.18 24.53 22.51
CA LEU A 766 17.75 25.07 23.74
C LEU A 766 19.19 25.55 23.52
N ALA A 767 20.02 24.73 22.84
CA ALA A 767 21.40 25.12 22.54
C ALA A 767 21.48 26.43 21.74
N LYS A 768 20.69 26.52 20.66
CA LYS A 768 20.57 27.73 19.83
C LYS A 768 20.05 28.94 20.64
N GLY A 769 19.13 28.71 21.58
CA GLY A 769 18.58 29.74 22.46
C GLY A 769 19.64 30.32 23.40
N LEU A 770 20.41 29.45 24.04
CA LEU A 770 21.50 29.81 24.95
C LEU A 770 22.62 30.54 24.22
N GLU A 771 23.01 30.09 23.02
CA GLU A 771 24.00 30.73 22.18
C GLU A 771 23.58 32.13 21.70
N ALA A 772 22.30 32.32 21.46
CA ALA A 772 21.73 33.62 21.10
C ALA A 772 21.56 34.56 22.32
N GLY A 773 22.07 34.18 23.50
CA GLY A 773 21.99 34.97 24.72
C GLY A 773 20.60 35.11 25.32
N ARG A 774 19.68 34.23 24.97
CA ARG A 774 18.32 34.23 25.53
C ARG A 774 18.37 33.67 26.95
N GLN A 775 17.90 34.46 27.91
CA GLN A 775 17.69 33.97 29.28
C GLN A 775 16.40 33.17 29.32
N ILE A 776 16.50 31.93 29.84
CA ILE A 776 15.32 31.12 30.11
C ILE A 776 14.69 31.67 31.39
N GLY A 777 13.50 32.23 31.28
CA GLY A 777 12.80 32.88 32.42
C GLY A 777 12.50 31.89 33.54
N THR A 778 12.32 32.41 34.76
CA THR A 778 12.05 31.70 36.00
C THR A 778 10.62 31.10 36.10
N GLY A 779 9.88 31.06 35.00
CA GLY A 779 8.60 30.34 34.92
C GLY A 779 8.85 28.82 34.95
N THR A 780 7.93 28.08 35.56
CA THR A 780 7.79 26.67 35.27
C THR A 780 8.01 26.47 33.78
N PHE A 781 8.86 25.52 33.41
CA PHE A 781 8.90 25.02 32.03
C PHE A 781 7.55 24.36 31.78
N ASP A 782 6.58 25.18 31.56
CA ASP A 782 5.45 24.83 30.75
C ASP A 782 6.07 24.70 29.35
N ILE A 783 6.29 23.48 28.89
CA ILE A 783 6.44 23.21 27.47
C ILE A 783 5.15 23.78 26.93
N GLY A 784 5.20 25.06 26.52
CA GLY A 784 4.04 25.89 26.30
C GLY A 784 3.04 25.08 25.55
N SER A 785 1.80 25.09 25.97
CA SER A 785 0.76 24.16 25.51
C SER A 785 0.99 23.86 24.03
N LEU A 786 0.77 22.67 23.54
CA LEU A 786 0.90 22.32 22.10
C LEU A 786 0.45 23.47 21.18
N TRP A 787 -0.44 24.30 21.72
CA TRP A 787 -1.09 25.46 21.12
C TRP A 787 -0.24 26.71 21.04
N SER A 788 0.83 26.85 21.84
CA SER A 788 1.77 27.96 21.81
C SER A 788 3.00 27.70 20.96
N ARG A 789 3.12 26.51 20.37
CA ARG A 789 4.25 26.12 19.52
C ARG A 789 4.23 26.84 18.19
N ARG A 790 5.43 27.17 17.70
CA ARG A 790 5.70 27.71 16.37
C ARG A 790 6.73 26.82 15.70
N THR A 791 6.49 26.39 14.48
CA THR A 791 7.47 25.67 13.68
C THR A 791 8.51 26.65 13.15
N ALA A 792 9.66 26.68 13.75
CA ALA A 792 10.80 27.41 13.23
C ALA A 792 11.56 26.59 12.16
N THR A 793 10.92 26.25 11.06
CA THR A 793 11.64 25.85 9.83
C THR A 793 11.68 27.06 8.91
N ALA A 794 12.56 27.99 9.22
CA ALA A 794 12.90 29.05 8.30
C ALA A 794 13.98 28.50 7.34
N ASP A 795 13.59 27.99 6.19
CA ASP A 795 14.39 28.16 5.01
C ASP A 795 14.62 29.65 4.81
N SER A 796 15.86 30.10 4.86
CA SER A 796 16.28 31.50 4.95
C SER A 796 15.84 32.42 3.81
N THR A 797 15.25 31.88 2.76
CA THR A 797 14.74 32.60 1.59
C THR A 797 13.26 33.00 1.70
N MET A 798 12.44 32.25 2.45
CA MET A 798 11.02 32.59 2.66
C MET A 798 10.80 33.46 3.90
N ALA A 799 11.72 33.51 4.84
CA ALA A 799 11.60 34.26 6.09
C ALA A 799 11.50 35.81 5.87
N GLY A 800 12.13 36.32 4.81
CA GLY A 800 12.09 37.77 4.50
C GLY A 800 10.72 38.31 4.03
N ALA A 801 10.00 37.51 3.24
CA ALA A 801 8.70 37.91 2.70
C ALA A 801 7.53 37.76 3.75
N LEU A 802 7.66 36.79 4.66
CA LEU A 802 6.69 36.53 5.72
C LEU A 802 6.91 37.42 6.96
N ALA A 803 8.10 37.98 7.13
CA ALA A 803 8.48 38.76 8.33
C ALA A 803 7.68 40.06 8.53
N ALA A 804 7.07 40.57 7.47
CA ALA A 804 6.26 41.80 7.54
C ALA A 804 4.75 41.56 7.65
N GLN A 805 4.26 40.31 7.46
CA GLN A 805 2.83 40.04 7.43
C GLN A 805 2.25 39.86 8.86
N GLN A 806 1.11 40.45 9.12
CA GLN A 806 0.32 40.31 10.34
C GLN A 806 -1.03 39.67 9.97
N PHE A 807 -1.76 39.16 10.96
CA PHE A 807 -3.12 38.70 10.76
C PHE A 807 -4.02 39.82 10.26
N THR A 808 -4.89 39.51 9.32
CA THR A 808 -5.88 40.42 8.75
C THR A 808 -7.28 40.03 9.19
N ALA A 809 -8.11 41.02 9.53
CA ALA A 809 -9.49 40.81 9.95
C ALA A 809 -10.51 40.88 8.78
N GLU A 810 -10.05 40.53 7.56
CA GLU A 810 -10.90 40.52 6.36
C GLU A 810 -11.99 39.46 6.45
N ARG A 811 -13.24 39.79 6.18
CA ARG A 811 -14.41 38.91 6.28
C ARG A 811 -14.88 38.35 4.92
N THR A 812 -14.48 39.02 3.84
CA THR A 812 -14.96 38.71 2.47
C THR A 812 -14.00 37.79 1.66
N THR A 813 -12.96 37.29 2.30
CA THR A 813 -11.98 36.34 1.71
C THR A 813 -12.39 34.91 2.00
N PRO A 814 -11.86 33.90 1.23
CA PRO A 814 -12.11 32.50 1.52
C PRO A 814 -11.64 32.12 2.93
N PHE A 815 -12.48 31.40 3.66
CA PHE A 815 -12.22 30.90 5.01
C PHE A 815 -12.13 29.39 5.04
N ALA A 816 -11.44 28.86 6.05
CA ALA A 816 -11.38 27.47 6.43
C ALA A 816 -11.86 27.29 7.87
N CYS A 817 -12.53 26.19 8.13
CA CYS A 817 -12.83 25.72 9.47
C CYS A 817 -11.83 24.63 9.83
N VAL A 818 -10.89 24.93 10.72
CA VAL A 818 -9.81 24.05 11.14
C VAL A 818 -10.13 23.47 12.51
N ILE A 819 -10.14 22.14 12.61
CA ILE A 819 -10.22 21.41 13.87
C ILE A 819 -8.80 20.93 14.17
N ALA A 820 -8.15 21.57 15.13
CA ALA A 820 -6.80 21.21 15.55
C ALA A 820 -6.87 20.36 16.83
N TYR A 821 -6.10 19.27 16.89
CA TYR A 821 -6.08 18.35 18.02
C TYR A 821 -4.71 17.70 18.19
N PRO A 822 -4.31 17.31 19.41
CA PRO A 822 -3.11 16.51 19.63
C PRO A 822 -3.23 15.17 18.89
N THR A 823 -2.18 14.75 18.20
CA THR A 823 -2.22 13.57 17.31
C THR A 823 -2.69 12.29 18.01
N ASP A 824 -2.39 12.15 19.31
CA ASP A 824 -2.75 10.98 20.13
C ASP A 824 -4.10 11.11 20.85
N SER A 825 -4.80 12.27 20.73
CA SER A 825 -6.02 12.54 21.51
C SER A 825 -7.31 12.13 20.81
N LEU A 826 -7.28 12.05 19.47
CA LEU A 826 -8.42 11.74 18.62
C LEU A 826 -7.99 10.81 17.49
N ASP A 827 -8.81 9.79 17.23
CA ASP A 827 -8.65 9.00 16.01
C ASP A 827 -9.12 9.81 14.79
N THR A 828 -8.17 10.10 13.91
CA THR A 828 -8.37 10.89 12.69
C THR A 828 -9.44 10.29 11.78
N ASN A 829 -9.55 8.96 11.71
CA ASN A 829 -10.54 8.29 10.88
C ASN A 829 -11.96 8.46 11.45
N THR A 830 -12.10 8.39 12.76
CA THR A 830 -13.38 8.65 13.44
C THR A 830 -13.80 10.10 13.24
N LEU A 831 -12.88 11.07 13.39
CA LEU A 831 -13.17 12.48 13.13
C LEU A 831 -13.57 12.71 11.68
N LEU A 832 -12.84 12.15 10.73
CA LEU A 832 -13.14 12.24 9.30
C LEU A 832 -14.53 11.69 8.97
N TYR A 833 -14.88 10.54 9.55
CA TYR A 833 -16.20 9.94 9.37
C TYR A 833 -17.32 10.85 9.91
N GLU A 834 -17.21 11.29 11.14
CA GLU A 834 -18.23 12.10 11.78
C GLU A 834 -18.38 13.49 11.13
N MET A 835 -17.27 14.08 10.68
CA MET A 835 -17.28 15.32 9.92
C MET A 835 -17.90 15.16 8.53
N ALA A 836 -17.55 14.08 7.83
CA ALA A 836 -18.18 13.73 6.56
C ALA A 836 -19.68 13.49 6.75
N HIS A 837 -20.05 12.74 7.79
CA HIS A 837 -21.43 12.48 8.16
C HIS A 837 -22.19 13.79 8.46
N PHE A 838 -21.60 14.72 9.19
CA PHE A 838 -22.17 16.03 9.48
C PHE A 838 -22.33 16.86 8.20
N ASN A 839 -21.28 16.98 7.39
CA ASN A 839 -21.31 17.78 6.17
C ASN A 839 -22.40 17.31 5.21
N PHE A 840 -22.48 16.02 4.96
CA PHE A 840 -23.46 15.46 4.03
C PHE A 840 -24.89 15.40 4.60
N SER A 841 -25.04 15.38 5.93
CA SER A 841 -26.37 15.42 6.54
C SER A 841 -26.97 16.81 6.61
N THR A 842 -26.10 17.82 6.77
CA THR A 842 -26.53 19.19 7.04
C THR A 842 -26.52 20.05 5.77
N PHE A 843 -25.58 19.83 4.85
CA PHE A 843 -25.37 20.66 3.66
C PHE A 843 -25.52 19.86 2.37
N VAL A 844 -26.74 19.81 1.85
CA VAL A 844 -27.15 18.93 0.73
C VAL A 844 -26.64 19.37 -0.64
N VAL A 845 -26.25 20.64 -0.79
CA VAL A 845 -25.95 21.24 -2.12
C VAL A 845 -24.50 21.67 -2.26
N ARG A 846 -23.76 21.70 -1.19
CA ARG A 846 -22.40 22.24 -1.16
C ARG A 846 -21.39 21.14 -0.82
N GLY A 847 -20.43 20.92 -1.69
CA GLY A 847 -19.24 20.11 -1.40
C GLY A 847 -18.25 20.93 -0.60
N PHE A 848 -17.73 20.38 0.48
CA PHE A 848 -16.61 20.93 1.23
C PHE A 848 -15.41 20.01 0.99
N ASP A 849 -14.25 20.61 0.73
CA ASP A 849 -13.01 19.86 0.68
C ASP A 849 -12.49 19.68 2.11
N MET A 850 -12.08 18.44 2.42
CA MET A 850 -11.58 18.07 3.73
C MET A 850 -10.12 17.59 3.57
N GLN A 851 -9.22 18.19 4.32
CA GLN A 851 -7.79 17.89 4.30
C GLN A 851 -7.30 17.63 5.72
N VAL A 852 -6.43 16.63 5.87
CA VAL A 852 -5.76 16.33 7.12
C VAL A 852 -4.27 16.55 6.95
N GLN A 853 -3.68 17.29 7.87
CA GLN A 853 -2.24 17.51 7.95
C GLN A 853 -1.76 17.17 9.36
N HIS A 854 -0.62 16.51 9.45
CA HIS A 854 0.01 16.13 10.71
C HIS A 854 1.33 16.90 10.84
N GLU A 855 1.45 17.73 11.85
CA GLU A 855 2.66 18.49 12.11
C GLU A 855 3.04 18.38 13.59
N GLN A 856 4.22 17.84 13.87
CA GLN A 856 4.91 17.90 15.18
C GLN A 856 4.02 17.64 16.42
N GLY A 857 3.21 16.57 16.37
CA GLY A 857 2.34 16.16 17.47
C GLY A 857 0.97 16.88 17.50
N LEU A 858 0.68 17.73 16.51
CA LEU A 858 -0.61 18.36 16.29
C LEU A 858 -1.18 17.92 14.95
N SER A 859 -2.42 17.48 14.93
CA SER A 859 -3.16 17.16 13.72
C SER A 859 -4.14 18.29 13.41
N GLN A 860 -4.18 18.69 12.15
CA GLN A 860 -5.09 19.71 11.64
C GLN A 860 -6.06 19.05 10.67
N PHE A 861 -7.35 19.14 10.98
CA PHE A 861 -8.42 18.76 10.08
C PHE A 861 -9.06 20.03 9.52
N ALA A 862 -8.78 20.34 8.27
CA ALA A 862 -9.26 21.55 7.62
C ALA A 862 -10.47 21.26 6.73
N VAL A 863 -11.55 21.98 6.91
CA VAL A 863 -12.72 22.02 6.02
C VAL A 863 -12.68 23.35 5.28
N THR A 864 -12.58 23.27 3.96
CA THR A 864 -12.48 24.45 3.07
C THR A 864 -13.70 24.53 2.13
N GLY A 865 -13.82 25.66 1.41
CA GLY A 865 -14.93 25.89 0.49
C GLY A 865 -15.87 27.02 0.94
N PHE A 866 -15.55 27.73 2.04
CA PHE A 866 -16.31 28.90 2.47
C PHE A 866 -15.81 30.16 1.76
N GLN A 867 -16.72 30.95 1.23
CA GLN A 867 -16.38 32.16 0.48
C GLN A 867 -16.22 33.40 1.39
N SER A 868 -16.69 33.35 2.64
CA SER A 868 -16.63 34.42 3.61
C SER A 868 -16.59 33.93 5.04
N TYR A 869 -16.25 34.83 5.97
CA TYR A 869 -16.32 34.57 7.41
C TYR A 869 -17.72 34.10 7.84
N ASP A 870 -18.77 34.82 7.38
CA ASP A 870 -20.14 34.57 7.83
C ASP A 870 -20.62 33.15 7.45
N GLU A 871 -20.19 32.65 6.32
CA GLU A 871 -20.47 31.27 5.92
C GLU A 871 -19.76 30.23 6.80
N ALA A 872 -18.46 30.46 7.08
CA ALA A 872 -17.66 29.59 7.95
C ALA A 872 -18.19 29.66 9.41
N HIS A 873 -18.60 30.81 9.87
CA HIS A 873 -19.18 31.02 11.21
C HIS A 873 -20.52 30.30 11.36
N ALA A 874 -21.42 30.43 10.40
CA ALA A 874 -22.70 29.72 10.40
C ALA A 874 -22.50 28.17 10.32
N TYR A 875 -21.45 27.73 9.63
CA TYR A 875 -21.07 26.33 9.62
C TYR A 875 -20.58 25.83 10.99
N ALA A 876 -19.69 26.61 11.64
CA ALA A 876 -19.14 26.30 12.96
C ALA A 876 -20.22 26.26 14.06
N GLN A 877 -21.19 27.19 14.04
CA GLN A 877 -22.32 27.17 14.95
C GLN A 877 -23.14 25.89 14.86
N ARG A 878 -23.41 25.43 13.64
CA ARG A 878 -24.11 24.16 13.41
C ARG A 878 -23.27 22.94 13.81
N LEU A 879 -21.96 23.00 13.60
CA LEU A 879 -21.01 21.98 14.00
C LEU A 879 -21.02 21.79 15.53
N TYR A 880 -20.96 22.88 16.30
CA TYR A 880 -21.07 22.84 17.76
C TYR A 880 -22.45 22.40 18.28
N ALA A 881 -23.50 22.66 17.51
CA ALA A 881 -24.85 22.21 17.86
C ALA A 881 -25.07 20.72 17.63
N ALA A 882 -24.20 20.03 16.88
CA ALA A 882 -24.33 18.62 16.55
C ALA A 882 -23.97 17.73 17.75
N PRO A 883 -24.92 16.95 18.34
CA PRO A 883 -24.66 16.20 19.59
C PRO A 883 -23.60 15.12 19.44
N HIS A 884 -23.48 14.49 18.28
CA HIS A 884 -22.54 13.39 18.01
C HIS A 884 -21.10 13.89 17.85
N LEU A 885 -20.88 15.15 17.52
CA LEU A 885 -19.54 15.76 17.39
C LEU A 885 -19.02 16.37 18.69
N ARG A 886 -19.87 16.69 19.66
CA ARG A 886 -19.45 17.28 20.93
C ARG A 886 -18.34 16.53 21.67
N PRO A 887 -18.37 15.20 21.80
CA PRO A 887 -17.31 14.46 22.47
C PRO A 887 -15.95 14.54 21.75
N LEU A 888 -15.95 14.70 20.44
CA LEU A 888 -14.74 14.84 19.63
C LEU A 888 -14.22 16.29 19.70
N LEU A 889 -15.10 17.26 19.53
CA LEU A 889 -14.75 18.67 19.57
C LEU A 889 -14.29 19.14 20.96
N SER A 890 -14.71 18.49 22.04
CA SER A 890 -14.23 18.81 23.40
C SER A 890 -12.72 18.51 23.60
N LYS A 891 -12.14 17.64 22.76
CA LYS A 891 -10.71 17.31 22.76
C LYS A 891 -9.90 18.08 21.70
N ALA A 892 -10.54 18.97 20.96
CA ALA A 892 -9.95 19.70 19.85
C ALA A 892 -10.22 21.21 20.00
N ARG A 893 -9.48 22.03 19.26
CA ARG A 893 -9.77 23.45 19.09
C ARG A 893 -10.34 23.69 17.69
N LEU A 894 -11.50 24.34 17.63
CA LEU A 894 -12.07 24.80 16.38
C LEU A 894 -11.57 26.23 16.10
N VAL A 895 -11.06 26.42 14.90
CA VAL A 895 -10.47 27.68 14.45
C VAL A 895 -11.07 28.06 13.10
N LEU A 896 -11.71 29.23 13.03
CA LEU A 896 -12.15 29.81 11.76
C LEU A 896 -11.09 30.80 11.29
N ILE A 897 -10.49 30.51 10.15
CA ILE A 897 -9.32 31.24 9.67
C ILE A 897 -9.40 31.50 8.17
N SER A 898 -9.00 32.74 7.76
CA SER A 898 -8.88 33.04 6.33
C SER A 898 -7.72 32.27 5.69
N ALA A 899 -7.81 31.96 4.40
CA ALA A 899 -6.77 31.28 3.66
C ALA A 899 -5.40 31.99 3.70
N ASN A 900 -5.39 33.29 3.88
CA ASN A 900 -4.17 34.11 4.04
C ASN A 900 -3.57 33.96 5.44
N ASN A 901 -4.41 34.03 6.47
CA ASN A 901 -3.96 33.87 7.86
C ASN A 901 -3.53 32.44 8.18
N LEU A 902 -4.10 31.44 7.51
CA LEU A 902 -3.75 30.02 7.67
C LEU A 902 -2.28 29.73 7.35
N LYS A 903 -1.71 30.44 6.37
CA LYS A 903 -0.29 30.34 6.01
C LYS A 903 0.66 30.84 7.09
N LEU A 904 0.17 31.72 7.97
CA LEU A 904 0.92 32.31 9.09
C LEU A 904 0.79 31.50 10.37
N LEU A 905 -0.26 30.67 10.46
CA LEU A 905 -0.55 29.83 11.62
C LEU A 905 0.42 28.64 11.69
N GLY A 906 0.94 28.35 12.86
CA GLY A 906 1.93 27.29 13.05
C GLY A 906 3.37 27.69 12.67
N THR A 907 3.57 28.62 11.74
CA THR A 907 4.89 29.08 11.29
C THR A 907 5.34 30.32 12.08
N ARG A 908 4.70 31.43 11.85
CA ARG A 908 5.03 32.72 12.51
C ARG A 908 4.27 32.93 13.81
N PHE A 909 3.01 32.58 13.85
CA PHE A 909 2.11 32.75 14.98
C PHE A 909 1.59 31.42 15.47
N SER A 910 1.41 31.30 16.79
CA SER A 910 0.84 30.15 17.44
C SER A 910 -0.69 30.15 17.36
N TYR A 911 -1.31 29.01 17.68
CA TYR A 911 -2.76 28.91 17.84
C TYR A 911 -3.31 29.83 18.96
N ASP A 912 -2.52 30.04 20.00
CA ASP A 912 -2.90 30.95 21.09
C ASP A 912 -2.81 32.41 20.67
N ASP A 913 -1.86 32.78 19.80
CA ASP A 913 -1.79 34.13 19.21
C ASP A 913 -2.98 34.39 18.30
N TYR A 914 -3.36 33.40 17.50
CA TYR A 914 -4.51 33.52 16.62
C TYR A 914 -5.83 33.55 17.41
N LYS A 915 -5.94 32.81 18.51
CA LYS A 915 -7.11 32.87 19.38
C LYS A 915 -7.31 34.27 19.95
N ARG A 916 -6.25 34.90 20.45
CA ARG A 916 -6.34 36.30 20.94
C ARG A 916 -6.79 37.27 19.85
N PHE A 917 -6.20 37.13 18.65
CA PHE A 917 -6.60 37.93 17.50
C PHE A 917 -8.07 37.67 17.11
N PHE A 918 -8.54 36.46 17.15
CA PHE A 918 -9.91 36.06 16.83
C PHE A 918 -10.89 36.65 17.85
N ASP A 919 -10.60 36.50 19.14
CA ASP A 919 -11.45 37.01 20.22
C ASP A 919 -11.58 38.57 20.22
N GLU A 920 -10.59 39.27 19.66
CA GLU A 920 -10.60 40.74 19.53
C GLU A 920 -11.39 41.24 18.30
N HIS A 921 -11.42 40.47 17.20
CA HIS A 921 -11.91 40.96 15.91
C HIS A 921 -13.16 40.27 15.39
N PHE A 922 -13.51 39.09 15.92
CA PHE A 922 -14.62 38.28 15.45
C PHE A 922 -15.59 37.86 16.57
N ALA A 923 -16.84 37.56 16.20
CA ALA A 923 -17.83 37.10 17.14
C ALA A 923 -17.53 35.69 17.67
N PRO A 924 -17.81 35.42 18.96
CA PRO A 924 -17.65 34.09 19.52
C PRO A 924 -18.54 33.07 18.79
N ILE A 925 -18.05 31.84 18.70
CA ILE A 925 -18.79 30.73 18.08
C ILE A 925 -19.70 30.11 19.14
N GLU A 926 -20.95 30.53 19.19
CA GLU A 926 -21.94 29.97 20.10
C GLU A 926 -22.81 28.95 19.38
N PRO A 927 -23.18 27.83 20.02
CA PRO A 927 -24.12 26.88 19.43
C PRO A 927 -25.47 27.56 19.25
N ASP A 928 -26.00 27.54 18.02
CA ASP A 928 -27.33 28.12 17.77
C ASP A 928 -28.44 27.12 18.15
N PRO A 929 -29.19 27.35 19.22
CA PRO A 929 -30.27 26.46 19.62
C PRO A 929 -31.54 26.63 18.78
N SER A 930 -31.58 27.58 17.84
CA SER A 930 -32.80 27.98 17.12
C SER A 930 -33.11 27.13 15.88
N LEU A 931 -32.29 26.14 15.52
CA LEU A 931 -32.69 25.12 14.56
C LEU A 931 -33.60 24.14 15.28
N PRO A 932 -34.91 23.99 14.90
CA PRO A 932 -35.77 22.96 15.50
C PRO A 932 -35.23 21.61 15.13
N ILE A 933 -34.41 21.07 15.99
CA ILE A 933 -34.18 19.62 16.04
C ILE A 933 -35.50 19.09 16.59
N GLU A 934 -36.36 18.54 15.73
CA GLU A 934 -37.41 17.65 16.20
C GLU A 934 -36.73 16.63 17.10
N GLN A 935 -36.91 16.74 18.38
CA GLN A 935 -36.56 15.71 19.35
C GLN A 935 -37.37 14.50 18.92
N GLN A 936 -36.75 13.59 18.19
CA GLN A 936 -37.27 12.25 18.10
C GLN A 936 -37.21 11.72 19.52
N ALA A 937 -38.40 11.50 20.08
CA ALA A 937 -38.54 10.79 21.34
C ALA A 937 -37.62 9.56 21.30
N PRO A 938 -36.91 9.26 22.37
CA PRO A 938 -36.06 8.09 22.41
C PRO A 938 -36.93 6.87 22.06
N VAL A 939 -36.63 6.23 20.95
CA VAL A 939 -37.22 4.93 20.61
C VAL A 939 -36.75 3.99 21.69
N LYS A 940 -37.63 3.62 22.61
CA LYS A 940 -37.38 2.55 23.56
C LYS A 940 -37.03 1.32 22.72
N GLN A 941 -35.79 0.94 22.68
CA GLN A 941 -35.40 -0.36 22.16
C GLN A 941 -35.98 -1.40 23.12
N ILE A 942 -37.11 -1.99 22.75
CA ILE A 942 -37.63 -3.18 23.43
C ILE A 942 -36.82 -4.35 22.87
N TYR A 943 -35.91 -4.88 23.64
CA TYR A 943 -35.23 -6.12 23.33
C TYR A 943 -36.24 -7.27 23.35
N GLU A 944 -36.13 -8.25 22.43
CA GLU A 944 -37.03 -9.43 22.36
C GLU A 944 -37.09 -10.20 23.67
N ASP A 945 -36.12 -10.10 24.55
CA ASP A 945 -36.03 -10.72 25.87
C ASP A 945 -36.93 -10.03 26.92
N GLU A 946 -37.52 -8.88 26.65
CA GLU A 946 -38.44 -8.13 27.51
C GLU A 946 -39.92 -8.27 27.10
N LEU A 947 -40.21 -9.01 26.05
CA LEU A 947 -41.59 -9.25 25.56
C LEU A 947 -42.18 -10.47 26.25
N THR A 948 -43.39 -10.28 26.78
CA THR A 948 -44.15 -11.40 27.31
C THR A 948 -44.63 -12.36 26.20
N PRO A 949 -44.82 -13.65 26.46
CA PRO A 949 -45.23 -14.65 25.47
C PRO A 949 -46.46 -14.24 24.66
N GLU A 950 -47.40 -13.49 25.28
CA GLU A 950 -48.61 -12.99 24.63
C GLU A 950 -48.35 -11.87 23.63
N GLN A 951 -47.32 -11.03 23.90
CA GLN A 951 -46.92 -9.97 22.98
C GLN A 951 -46.15 -10.51 21.78
N LEU A 952 -45.39 -11.59 21.97
CA LEU A 952 -44.72 -12.33 20.89
C LEU A 952 -45.73 -13.02 19.95
N GLN A 953 -46.79 -13.60 20.51
CA GLN A 953 -47.87 -14.21 19.69
C GLN A 953 -48.66 -13.15 18.90
N GLN A 954 -48.93 -11.99 19.47
CA GLN A 954 -49.57 -10.87 18.73
C GLN A 954 -48.71 -10.30 17.61
N LEU A 955 -47.39 -10.33 17.76
CA LEU A 955 -46.44 -9.92 16.71
C LEU A 955 -46.33 -10.98 15.60
N GLN A 956 -46.50 -12.26 15.96
CA GLN A 956 -46.52 -13.36 14.99
C GLN A 956 -47.84 -13.41 14.20
N GLN A 957 -48.99 -13.22 14.83
CA GLN A 957 -50.27 -13.11 14.16
C GLN A 957 -50.40 -11.90 13.23
N LYS A 958 -49.80 -10.78 13.60
CA LYS A 958 -49.71 -9.59 12.74
C LYS A 958 -48.79 -9.76 11.52
N LYS A 959 -47.94 -10.78 11.52
CA LYS A 959 -47.09 -11.15 10.37
C LYS A 959 -47.82 -12.07 9.39
N GLU A 960 -48.74 -12.88 9.84
CA GLU A 960 -49.51 -13.80 8.99
C GLU A 960 -50.64 -13.10 8.23
N ASP A 961 -51.25 -12.04 8.80
CA ASP A 961 -52.32 -11.27 8.15
C ASP A 961 -51.88 -10.28 7.06
N THR A 962 -50.55 -10.19 6.77
CA THR A 962 -50.02 -9.29 5.75
C THR A 962 -49.46 -9.98 4.49
N ASP A 963 -49.59 -11.28 4.36
CA ASP A 963 -48.99 -12.05 3.25
C ASP A 963 -49.98 -12.41 2.11
N ASP A 964 -51.27 -12.02 2.19
CA ASP A 964 -52.27 -12.31 1.17
C ASP A 964 -52.85 -11.09 0.47
N ASP A 965 -52.08 -10.21 -0.15
CA ASP A 965 -52.56 -9.32 -1.23
C ASP A 965 -51.39 -8.49 -1.80
N ASP A 966 -50.78 -8.94 -2.87
CA ASP A 966 -50.28 -8.15 -4.02
C ASP A 966 -49.48 -9.03 -5.02
N GLU A 967 -50.15 -9.88 -5.79
CA GLU A 967 -49.70 -10.23 -7.14
C GLU A 967 -50.32 -9.22 -8.10
N GLY A 968 -49.56 -8.25 -8.50
CA GLY A 968 -49.93 -7.23 -9.47
C GLY A 968 -48.69 -6.74 -10.25
N GLU A 969 -48.58 -7.20 -11.47
CA GLU A 969 -47.70 -6.84 -12.57
C GLU A 969 -47.11 -5.44 -12.54
N TRP A 970 -45.79 -5.32 -12.68
CA TRP A 970 -45.14 -4.16 -13.30
C TRP A 970 -43.88 -4.57 -14.08
N TYR A 971 -43.96 -4.39 -15.39
CA TYR A 971 -42.84 -4.42 -16.36
C TYR A 971 -41.80 -3.31 -16.06
#